data_cde4b59f484841e4ee63742418a8f5e4
#
_entry.id   cde4b59f484841e4ee63742418a8f5e4
#
_cell.length_a   1.000
_cell.length_b   1.000
_cell.length_c   1.000
_cell.angle_alpha   90.00
_cell.angle_beta   90.00
_cell.angle_gamma   90.00
#
_symmetry.space_group_name_H-M   'P 1'
#
loop_
_entity.id
_entity.type
_entity.pdbx_description
1 polymer ?
#
loop_
_entity_poly.entity_id
_entity_poly.type
_entity_poly.pdbx_seq_one_letter_code
_entity_poly.pdbx_strand_id
1 'polypeptide(L)'
;MGTRADQEFSPDLPLPEQDFVDSAYERLDSLRASYRARQGRVHSTHGVGNAQGWTEREALSAHLGEMAARLEGVEERLVFGRLDLADRSVRHVGRLSLTREDGSTLLVDWRAPAARPFYQATSAEPDGVVRRRHISTRERRVTGLEDELLDASRASGLELQGEGALMHALSEARDGRMGDIVATIQSEQDRIIRASDRGLLVVQGGPGTGKTAVALHRIAYLLYAHRERLERSGVLLVGPSPLFLRYIEQVLPSLGETGVVSVTLGDLVPGVRARASEDETVARIKGLPAWARIIREAVRALAKLPEGDQVLRVWNREVTLRRTDVEAARRRAKRSGRPHNTARESFARELMDVLARRLAREAGDADSDGTVEAEVRRSWLAEIRDSVDCRRAINSAWMPTSAQTLLRRLYARPEVLAAANRRAGSPLRAEELAAVRRARSAPWSVQDVPILDECEELLGPMPASAPTREVDAGDVERARAAIEGQHLGGGIVTAEMLAASVGDEPSWTPLSERAAKDRTWAYGHIVVDEAQELSPMAWRCLLRRCPSRSFTVVGDLDQRRGHERPPSWEKALGPAARALAGEYALTVSYRTPATLTKLAEGVLARAGAPVLYPMTAVRDVEGCYRVTRVGTATGAAASRTEDALRKGVKAARREAEERLDREAGASSGRIAIIVGEERARAWGADLGGETALSERVSLLSAVASKGLEFDSVILVEPGEIAADGIGDLFVALTRATHDVHVVHAEVLPAGMDEWSS
;
A
#
# COMPACT_ATOMS: atom_id res chain seq x y z
N MET A 1 24.69 57.05 15.52
CA MET A 1 23.61 56.98 16.54
C MET A 1 22.31 57.04 15.76
N GLY A 2 21.61 55.96 15.70
CA GLY A 2 20.31 55.80 15.05
C GLY A 2 19.81 54.44 15.41
N THR A 3 19.05 54.37 16.49
CA THR A 3 18.43 53.19 17.07
C THR A 3 17.45 52.58 16.10
N ARG A 4 17.73 51.31 15.71
CA ARG A 4 16.71 50.39 15.12
C ARG A 4 15.70 50.14 16.25
N ALA A 5 14.48 50.59 16.05
CA ALA A 5 13.35 50.18 16.85
C ALA A 5 13.02 48.71 16.51
N ASP A 6 13.24 47.83 17.44
CA ASP A 6 12.64 46.50 17.50
C ASP A 6 11.11 46.73 17.55
N GLN A 7 10.42 46.47 16.44
CA GLN A 7 8.96 46.31 16.47
C GLN A 7 8.66 44.96 17.12
N GLU A 8 8.42 45.02 18.43
CA GLU A 8 7.76 43.92 19.14
C GLU A 8 6.43 43.62 18.46
N PHE A 9 6.30 42.41 17.95
CA PHE A 9 5.03 41.88 17.43
C PHE A 9 4.02 41.84 18.59
N SER A 10 3.02 42.72 18.53
CA SER A 10 1.88 42.66 19.45
C SER A 10 1.00 41.48 19.02
N PRO A 11 0.73 40.49 19.89
CA PRO A 11 0.02 39.24 19.51
C PRO A 11 -1.48 39.45 19.20
N ASP A 12 -2.02 40.64 19.25
CA ASP A 12 -3.48 40.90 19.20
C ASP A 12 -3.98 41.58 17.91
N LEU A 13 -3.11 41.94 16.94
CA LEU A 13 -3.57 42.52 15.67
C LEU A 13 -3.64 41.41 14.60
N PRO A 14 -4.79 41.25 13.90
CA PRO A 14 -4.90 40.27 12.82
C PRO A 14 -3.92 40.65 11.69
N LEU A 15 -3.16 39.63 11.23
CA LEU A 15 -2.26 39.79 10.08
C LEU A 15 -3.07 40.07 8.79
N PRO A 16 -2.51 40.80 7.83
CA PRO A 16 -3.08 40.85 6.49
C PRO A 16 -3.39 39.44 5.97
N GLU A 17 -4.48 39.19 5.32
CA GLU A 17 -5.03 37.91 4.88
C GLU A 17 -5.97 37.20 5.89
N GLN A 18 -6.06 37.64 7.15
CA GLN A 18 -6.97 37.00 8.10
C GLN A 18 -8.43 37.06 7.65
N ASP A 19 -8.88 38.24 7.19
CA ASP A 19 -10.26 38.41 6.70
C ASP A 19 -10.60 37.47 5.52
N PHE A 20 -9.61 37.22 4.65
CA PHE A 20 -9.78 36.26 3.56
C PHE A 20 -9.88 34.83 4.07
N VAL A 21 -9.00 34.47 4.98
CA VAL A 21 -8.99 33.14 5.62
C VAL A 21 -10.32 32.90 6.33
N ASP A 22 -10.83 33.87 7.08
CA ASP A 22 -12.11 33.78 7.77
C ASP A 22 -13.25 33.56 6.78
N SER A 23 -13.31 34.32 5.68
CA SER A 23 -14.32 34.16 4.64
C SER A 23 -14.27 32.79 3.93
N ALA A 24 -13.08 32.24 3.78
CA ALA A 24 -12.90 30.91 3.22
C ALA A 24 -13.44 29.81 4.15
N TYR A 25 -13.18 29.94 5.47
CA TYR A 25 -13.71 29.00 6.47
C TYR A 25 -15.22 29.14 6.66
N GLU A 26 -15.77 30.36 6.66
CA GLU A 26 -17.22 30.58 6.68
C GLU A 26 -17.91 29.87 5.50
N ARG A 27 -17.32 29.99 4.32
CA ARG A 27 -17.83 29.31 3.13
C ARG A 27 -17.75 27.79 3.25
N LEU A 28 -16.64 27.27 3.78
CA LEU A 28 -16.46 25.85 4.05
C LEU A 28 -17.51 25.31 5.03
N ASP A 29 -17.74 26.02 6.13
CA ASP A 29 -18.74 25.64 7.14
C ASP A 29 -20.16 25.70 6.60
N SER A 30 -20.50 26.69 5.78
CA SER A 30 -21.77 26.78 5.06
C SER A 30 -22.01 25.57 4.16
N LEU A 31 -21.00 25.16 3.40
CA LEU A 31 -21.06 23.98 2.54
C LEU A 31 -21.25 22.69 3.35
N ARG A 32 -20.49 22.49 4.45
CA ARG A 32 -20.64 21.35 5.38
C ARG A 32 -22.06 21.26 5.93
N ALA A 33 -22.60 22.37 6.41
CA ALA A 33 -23.96 22.46 6.92
C ALA A 33 -25.00 22.09 5.84
N SER A 34 -24.80 22.58 4.62
CA SER A 34 -25.67 22.27 3.48
C SER A 34 -25.68 20.79 3.12
N TYR A 35 -24.52 20.13 3.07
CA TYR A 35 -24.43 18.70 2.76
C TYR A 35 -25.05 17.85 3.88
N ARG A 36 -24.78 18.16 5.16
CA ARG A 36 -25.41 17.46 6.30
C ARG A 36 -26.91 17.64 6.31
N ALA A 37 -27.41 18.85 6.05
CA ALA A 37 -28.85 19.11 5.98
C ALA A 37 -29.53 18.36 4.81
N ARG A 38 -28.85 18.24 3.66
CA ARG A 38 -29.33 17.44 2.53
C ARG A 38 -29.36 15.95 2.87
N GLN A 39 -28.32 15.44 3.48
CA GLN A 39 -28.26 14.05 3.95
C GLN A 39 -29.39 13.75 4.93
N GLY A 40 -29.62 14.62 5.92
CA GLY A 40 -30.74 14.48 6.87
C GLY A 40 -32.10 14.47 6.20
N ARG A 41 -32.34 15.32 5.19
CA ARG A 41 -33.57 15.30 4.40
C ARG A 41 -33.76 14.00 3.62
N VAL A 42 -32.70 13.48 3.01
CA VAL A 42 -32.75 12.18 2.31
C VAL A 42 -33.11 11.05 3.26
N HIS A 43 -32.63 11.07 4.50
CA HIS A 43 -33.00 10.08 5.53
C HIS A 43 -34.42 10.22 6.01
N SER A 44 -34.95 11.45 6.14
CA SER A 44 -36.31 11.69 6.70
C SER A 44 -37.42 11.57 5.67
N THR A 45 -37.14 11.40 4.39
CA THR A 45 -38.18 11.26 3.35
C THR A 45 -38.82 9.87 3.45
N HIS A 46 -39.98 9.79 4.07
CA HIS A 46 -40.84 8.60 4.12
C HIS A 46 -41.66 8.53 2.82
N GLY A 47 -41.63 7.39 2.12
CA GLY A 47 -42.56 7.18 1.00
C GLY A 47 -41.97 6.63 -0.30
N VAL A 48 -40.82 5.96 -0.29
CA VAL A 48 -40.32 5.27 -1.47
C VAL A 48 -40.80 3.82 -1.46
N GLY A 49 -41.84 3.55 -2.25
CA GLY A 49 -42.57 2.28 -2.22
C GLY A 49 -41.96 1.13 -3.04
N ASN A 50 -40.73 1.25 -3.56
CA ASN A 50 -40.08 0.17 -4.31
C ASN A 50 -38.60 0.01 -3.94
N ALA A 51 -38.03 -1.18 -4.16
CA ALA A 51 -36.64 -1.51 -3.85
C ALA A 51 -35.60 -0.59 -4.55
N GLN A 52 -35.88 -0.18 -5.79
CA GLN A 52 -35.03 0.71 -6.56
C GLN A 52 -34.93 2.11 -5.92
N GLY A 53 -36.03 2.66 -5.43
CA GLY A 53 -36.02 3.95 -4.75
C GLY A 53 -35.29 3.92 -3.40
N TRP A 54 -35.24 2.76 -2.72
CA TRP A 54 -34.45 2.58 -1.50
C TRP A 54 -32.95 2.62 -1.83
N THR A 55 -32.50 1.89 -2.88
CA THR A 55 -31.11 1.85 -3.31
C THR A 55 -30.61 3.21 -3.79
N GLU A 56 -31.43 3.94 -4.57
CA GLU A 56 -31.10 5.31 -5.02
C GLU A 56 -30.96 6.28 -3.84
N ARG A 57 -31.82 6.15 -2.82
CA ARG A 57 -31.75 6.97 -1.62
C ARG A 57 -30.52 6.66 -0.77
N GLU A 58 -30.20 5.38 -0.55
CA GLU A 58 -28.99 4.98 0.18
C GLU A 58 -27.73 5.47 -0.55
N ALA A 59 -27.67 5.32 -1.87
CA ALA A 59 -26.56 5.80 -2.69
C ALA A 59 -26.41 7.33 -2.59
N LEU A 60 -27.51 8.07 -2.65
CA LEU A 60 -27.49 9.53 -2.51
C LEU A 60 -27.08 9.97 -1.10
N SER A 61 -27.62 9.30 -0.06
CA SER A 61 -27.24 9.58 1.33
C SER A 61 -25.76 9.32 1.59
N ALA A 62 -25.26 8.19 1.09
CA ALA A 62 -23.86 7.82 1.19
C ALA A 62 -22.96 8.84 0.47
N HIS A 63 -23.31 9.23 -0.76
CA HIS A 63 -22.58 10.25 -1.51
C HIS A 63 -22.54 11.61 -0.78
N LEU A 64 -23.68 12.05 -0.22
CA LEU A 64 -23.74 13.29 0.57
C LEU A 64 -22.91 13.19 1.86
N GLY A 65 -22.89 12.02 2.52
CA GLY A 65 -22.06 11.73 3.67
C GLY A 65 -20.55 11.76 3.33
N GLU A 66 -20.18 11.18 2.20
CA GLU A 66 -18.79 11.22 1.70
C GLU A 66 -18.35 12.65 1.39
N MET A 67 -19.20 13.46 0.75
CA MET A 67 -18.92 14.87 0.49
C MET A 67 -18.74 15.66 1.79
N ALA A 68 -19.58 15.43 2.79
CA ALA A 68 -19.44 16.07 4.10
C ALA A 68 -18.13 15.67 4.80
N ALA A 69 -17.82 14.36 4.84
CA ALA A 69 -16.59 13.84 5.42
C ALA A 69 -15.32 14.39 4.73
N ARG A 70 -15.37 14.50 3.40
CA ARG A 70 -14.26 15.11 2.62
C ARG A 70 -14.01 16.57 3.02
N LEU A 71 -15.07 17.35 3.23
CA LEU A 71 -14.94 18.74 3.69
C LEU A 71 -14.45 18.81 5.15
N GLU A 72 -14.82 17.85 6.00
CA GLU A 72 -14.36 17.76 7.40
C GLU A 72 -12.86 17.50 7.50
N GLY A 73 -12.30 16.67 6.61
CA GLY A 73 -10.87 16.36 6.57
C GLY A 73 -9.96 17.56 6.26
N VAL A 74 -10.50 18.68 5.82
CA VAL A 74 -9.74 19.87 5.37
C VAL A 74 -9.85 21.02 6.38
N GLU A 75 -9.84 20.74 7.69
CA GLU A 75 -9.95 21.78 8.72
C GLU A 75 -8.68 22.61 8.87
N GLU A 76 -7.51 21.97 8.78
CA GLU A 76 -6.23 22.66 8.97
C GLU A 76 -5.66 23.16 7.64
N ARG A 77 -5.10 24.39 7.66
CA ARG A 77 -4.37 25.01 6.53
C ARG A 77 -5.20 25.04 5.23
N LEU A 78 -6.49 25.39 5.32
CA LEU A 78 -7.39 25.51 4.17
C LEU A 78 -6.82 26.41 3.08
N VAL A 79 -6.29 27.57 3.47
CA VAL A 79 -5.63 28.56 2.61
C VAL A 79 -4.16 28.59 2.98
N PHE A 80 -3.26 28.54 2.00
CA PHE A 80 -1.82 28.56 2.25
C PHE A 80 -1.02 29.38 1.24
N GLY A 81 -1.69 29.92 0.22
CA GLY A 81 -0.98 30.70 -0.79
C GLY A 81 -1.82 31.80 -1.43
N ARG A 82 -1.11 32.82 -1.91
CA ARG A 82 -1.65 33.88 -2.73
C ARG A 82 -0.70 34.21 -3.87
N LEU A 83 -1.24 34.41 -5.04
CA LEU A 83 -0.56 34.92 -6.24
C LEU A 83 -1.10 36.29 -6.58
N ASP A 84 -0.23 37.29 -6.67
CA ASP A 84 -0.54 38.56 -7.31
C ASP A 84 -0.05 38.49 -8.75
N LEU A 85 -0.98 38.62 -9.69
CA LEU A 85 -0.71 38.41 -11.11
C LEU A 85 -0.42 39.73 -11.85
N ALA A 86 0.22 39.63 -13.00
CA ALA A 86 0.63 40.75 -13.81
C ALA A 86 -0.56 41.59 -14.33
N ASP A 87 -1.74 40.99 -14.42
CA ASP A 87 -3.00 41.69 -14.78
C ASP A 87 -3.68 42.34 -13.56
N ARG A 88 -3.00 42.42 -12.42
CA ARG A 88 -3.47 42.93 -11.14
C ARG A 88 -4.57 42.09 -10.47
N SER A 89 -4.90 40.91 -10.99
CA SER A 89 -5.78 40.00 -10.30
C SER A 89 -5.05 39.27 -9.16
N VAL A 90 -5.82 38.84 -8.15
CA VAL A 90 -5.33 38.08 -7.01
C VAL A 90 -5.96 36.70 -7.06
N ARG A 91 -5.14 35.69 -6.82
CA ARG A 91 -5.59 34.31 -6.76
C ARG A 91 -5.09 33.64 -5.48
N HIS A 92 -6.03 33.23 -4.65
CA HIS A 92 -5.68 32.44 -3.45
C HIS A 92 -5.67 30.96 -3.76
N VAL A 93 -4.69 30.27 -3.23
CA VAL A 93 -4.46 28.82 -3.40
C VAL A 93 -4.68 28.12 -2.07
N GLY A 94 -5.41 27.03 -2.13
CA GLY A 94 -5.75 26.24 -0.95
C GLY A 94 -5.93 24.77 -1.24
N ARG A 95 -6.37 24.02 -0.24
CA ARG A 95 -6.50 22.54 -0.30
C ARG A 95 -7.67 22.06 -1.15
N LEU A 96 -8.68 22.90 -1.33
CA LEU A 96 -9.85 22.59 -2.15
C LEU A 96 -10.35 23.85 -2.86
N SER A 97 -11.19 23.66 -3.88
CA SER A 97 -11.85 24.77 -4.57
C SER A 97 -13.09 25.21 -3.79
N LEU A 98 -13.19 26.51 -3.56
CA LEU A 98 -14.41 27.16 -3.03
C LEU A 98 -14.92 28.19 -4.02
N THR A 99 -16.23 28.20 -4.19
CA THR A 99 -16.95 29.19 -4.98
C THR A 99 -17.82 30.05 -4.07
N ARG A 100 -17.88 31.37 -4.37
CA ARG A 100 -18.81 32.27 -3.71
C ARG A 100 -20.26 31.96 -4.13
N GLU A 101 -21.22 32.59 -3.50
CA GLU A 101 -22.63 32.44 -3.85
C GLU A 101 -22.97 32.94 -5.25
N ASP A 102 -22.24 33.92 -5.74
CA ASP A 102 -22.33 34.45 -7.09
C ASP A 102 -21.69 33.57 -8.18
N GLY A 103 -21.13 32.43 -7.79
CA GLY A 103 -20.44 31.49 -8.69
C GLY A 103 -18.98 31.86 -9.01
N SER A 104 -18.46 32.98 -8.51
CA SER A 104 -17.04 33.33 -8.68
C SER A 104 -16.13 32.45 -7.82
N THR A 105 -14.91 32.24 -8.27
CA THR A 105 -13.90 31.45 -7.53
C THR A 105 -13.45 32.25 -6.30
N LEU A 106 -13.63 31.69 -5.11
CA LEU A 106 -13.09 32.21 -3.85
C LEU A 106 -11.68 31.67 -3.63
N LEU A 107 -11.51 30.34 -3.68
CA LEU A 107 -10.26 29.65 -3.43
C LEU A 107 -10.00 28.65 -4.55
N VAL A 108 -8.77 28.61 -5.05
CA VAL A 108 -8.33 27.68 -6.09
C VAL A 108 -7.71 26.46 -5.45
N ASP A 109 -8.16 25.28 -5.86
CA ASP A 109 -7.54 24.02 -5.45
C ASP A 109 -6.09 23.96 -5.97
N TRP A 110 -5.17 23.57 -5.11
CA TRP A 110 -3.73 23.47 -5.43
C TRP A 110 -3.44 22.51 -6.60
N ARG A 111 -4.31 21.55 -6.83
CA ARG A 111 -4.21 20.57 -7.93
C ARG A 111 -4.60 21.17 -9.28
N ALA A 112 -5.40 22.22 -9.28
CA ALA A 112 -5.89 22.86 -10.51
C ALA A 112 -4.73 23.43 -11.34
N PRO A 113 -4.84 23.43 -12.69
CA PRO A 113 -3.84 24.07 -13.55
C PRO A 113 -3.60 25.53 -13.19
N ALA A 114 -4.62 26.25 -12.72
CA ALA A 114 -4.54 27.64 -12.30
C ALA A 114 -3.66 27.88 -11.06
N ALA A 115 -3.40 26.86 -10.25
CA ALA A 115 -2.50 26.92 -9.10
C ALA A 115 -1.04 26.57 -9.46
N ARG A 116 -0.78 26.05 -10.66
CA ARG A 116 0.56 25.62 -11.09
C ARG A 116 1.63 26.73 -10.91
N PRO A 117 1.38 28.02 -11.23
CA PRO A 117 2.39 29.05 -11.05
C PRO A 117 2.83 29.23 -9.59
N PHE A 118 1.99 28.86 -8.61
CA PHE A 118 2.37 28.91 -7.19
C PHE A 118 3.58 28.01 -6.88
N TYR A 119 3.78 26.94 -7.61
CA TYR A 119 4.86 25.96 -7.38
C TYR A 119 6.02 26.09 -8.38
N GLN A 120 5.72 26.48 -9.62
CA GLN A 120 6.69 26.42 -10.72
C GLN A 120 7.24 27.77 -11.15
N ALA A 121 6.56 28.89 -10.88
CA ALA A 121 7.05 30.21 -11.23
C ALA A 121 8.37 30.52 -10.49
N THR A 122 9.32 31.09 -11.20
CA THR A 122 10.63 31.52 -10.69
C THR A 122 10.93 32.93 -11.15
N SER A 123 11.92 33.58 -10.55
CA SER A 123 12.34 34.93 -11.02
C SER A 123 12.86 34.93 -12.47
N ALA A 124 13.34 33.76 -12.98
CA ALA A 124 13.74 33.62 -14.38
C ALA A 124 12.55 33.38 -15.31
N GLU A 125 11.51 32.70 -14.85
CA GLU A 125 10.28 32.38 -15.57
C GLU A 125 9.08 32.66 -14.66
N PRO A 126 8.62 33.91 -14.53
CA PRO A 126 7.58 34.32 -13.58
C PRO A 126 6.18 33.78 -13.89
N ASP A 127 5.93 33.25 -15.08
CA ASP A 127 4.63 32.68 -15.51
C ASP A 127 3.43 33.61 -15.24
N GLY A 128 3.63 34.93 -15.39
CA GLY A 128 2.62 35.97 -15.13
C GLY A 128 2.41 36.31 -13.65
N VAL A 129 3.22 35.76 -12.73
CA VAL A 129 3.17 36.05 -11.29
C VAL A 129 4.15 37.18 -10.96
N VAL A 130 3.67 38.21 -10.28
CA VAL A 130 4.49 39.30 -9.76
C VAL A 130 5.01 38.98 -8.37
N ARG A 131 4.12 38.52 -7.48
CA ARG A 131 4.46 38.12 -6.12
C ARG A 131 3.77 36.80 -5.77
N ARG A 132 4.51 35.90 -5.17
CA ARG A 132 4.01 34.72 -4.48
C ARG A 132 4.07 34.96 -2.98
N ARG A 133 2.93 34.77 -2.29
CA ARG A 133 2.83 34.86 -0.83
C ARG A 133 2.49 33.51 -0.25
N HIS A 134 3.30 33.02 0.66
CA HIS A 134 3.00 31.87 1.51
C HIS A 134 2.26 32.33 2.76
N ILE A 135 1.17 31.65 3.10
CA ILE A 135 0.29 31.96 4.23
C ILE A 135 0.35 30.77 5.20
N SER A 136 0.95 30.97 6.36
CA SER A 136 0.97 30.00 7.43
C SER A 136 -0.23 30.22 8.34
N THR A 137 -1.01 29.14 8.60
CA THR A 137 -2.18 29.21 9.47
C THR A 137 -2.12 28.12 10.54
N ARG A 138 -2.63 28.43 11.73
CA ARG A 138 -2.86 27.48 12.82
C ARG A 138 -4.24 27.73 13.41
N GLU A 139 -5.07 26.68 13.54
CA GLU A 139 -6.44 26.80 14.07
C GLU A 139 -7.24 27.94 13.43
N ARG A 140 -7.25 28.05 12.11
CA ARG A 140 -7.89 29.13 11.32
C ARG A 140 -7.27 30.52 11.45
N ARG A 141 -6.21 30.71 12.26
CA ARG A 141 -5.50 31.99 12.39
C ARG A 141 -4.26 32.04 11.54
N VAL A 142 -4.02 33.17 10.89
CA VAL A 142 -2.79 33.44 10.18
C VAL A 142 -1.67 33.67 11.19
N THR A 143 -0.62 32.86 11.12
CA THR A 143 0.53 32.90 12.02
C THR A 143 1.80 33.43 11.38
N GLY A 144 1.85 33.44 10.04
CA GLY A 144 3.00 33.93 9.30
C GLY A 144 2.67 34.22 7.85
N LEU A 145 3.37 35.21 7.27
CA LEU A 145 3.30 35.58 5.87
C LEU A 145 4.71 35.70 5.32
N GLU A 146 4.94 35.16 4.13
CA GLU A 146 6.22 35.24 3.45
C GLU A 146 6.05 35.52 1.98
N ASP A 147 6.69 36.56 1.52
CA ASP A 147 6.59 37.08 0.17
C ASP A 147 7.84 36.75 -0.63
N GLU A 148 7.64 36.22 -1.82
CA GLU A 148 8.67 36.05 -2.83
C GLU A 148 8.31 36.89 -4.05
N LEU A 149 9.19 37.81 -4.40
CA LEU A 149 9.04 38.66 -5.58
C LEU A 149 9.63 37.98 -6.80
N LEU A 150 8.77 37.66 -7.77
CA LEU A 150 9.16 36.94 -8.99
C LEU A 150 9.37 37.87 -10.18
N ASP A 151 8.63 39.01 -10.25
CA ASP A 151 8.80 40.05 -11.28
C ASP A 151 8.97 41.44 -10.63
N ALA A 152 10.22 41.80 -10.37
CA ALA A 152 10.57 43.08 -9.75
C ALA A 152 10.17 44.31 -10.63
N SER A 153 10.06 44.15 -11.94
CA SER A 153 9.71 45.22 -12.85
C SER A 153 8.26 45.71 -12.68
N ARG A 154 7.39 44.88 -12.14
CA ARG A 154 5.95 45.11 -11.93
C ARG A 154 5.54 45.26 -10.47
N ALA A 155 6.51 45.25 -9.57
CA ALA A 155 6.27 45.17 -8.10
C ALA A 155 5.95 46.52 -7.44
N SER A 156 5.76 47.61 -8.20
CA SER A 156 5.52 48.92 -7.63
C SER A 156 4.25 48.97 -6.77
N GLY A 157 4.41 49.30 -5.49
CA GLY A 157 3.32 49.42 -4.51
C GLY A 157 3.02 48.13 -3.70
N LEU A 158 3.83 47.10 -3.81
CA LEU A 158 3.70 45.90 -2.97
C LEU A 158 4.58 45.98 -1.71
N GLU A 159 3.97 45.84 -0.56
CA GLU A 159 4.71 45.63 0.71
C GLU A 159 5.11 44.18 0.82
N LEU A 160 6.40 43.89 1.06
CA LEU A 160 6.96 42.53 1.20
C LEU A 160 7.12 42.18 2.65
N GLN A 161 6.83 40.91 3.01
CA GLN A 161 6.94 40.36 4.36
C GLN A 161 7.68 39.00 4.36
N GLY A 162 8.51 38.73 5.40
CA GLY A 162 9.03 37.46 5.81
C GLY A 162 10.41 37.03 5.29
N GLU A 163 11.05 36.14 6.00
CA GLU A 163 12.24 35.37 5.63
C GLU A 163 12.00 33.88 5.88
N GLY A 164 11.78 33.05 4.81
CA GLY A 164 12.01 31.60 4.84
C GLY A 164 10.90 30.65 5.32
N ALA A 165 9.64 30.63 4.72
CA ALA A 165 8.54 29.69 5.05
C ALA A 165 8.95 28.22 5.14
N LEU A 166 9.84 27.81 4.25
CA LEU A 166 10.33 26.43 4.24
C LEU A 166 11.15 26.12 5.50
N MET A 167 11.99 27.04 5.94
CA MET A 167 12.84 26.82 7.13
C MET A 167 12.02 26.83 8.40
N HIS A 168 10.96 27.64 8.47
CA HIS A 168 10.05 27.66 9.62
C HIS A 168 9.25 26.34 9.73
N ALA A 169 8.68 25.88 8.59
CA ALA A 169 7.92 24.62 8.55
C ALA A 169 8.80 23.39 8.90
N LEU A 170 10.11 23.45 8.62
CA LEU A 170 11.05 22.37 8.93
C LEU A 170 11.53 22.38 10.39
N SER A 171 11.38 23.51 11.09
CA SER A 171 11.81 23.67 12.49
C SER A 171 10.72 23.37 13.51
N GLU A 172 9.47 23.22 13.12
CA GLU A 172 8.37 22.85 14.04
C GLU A 172 8.60 21.45 14.65
N ALA A 173 8.46 21.34 15.96
CA ALA A 173 8.54 20.08 16.69
C ALA A 173 7.42 19.11 16.27
N ARG A 174 7.72 17.83 16.19
CA ARG A 174 6.81 16.81 15.68
C ARG A 174 5.96 16.16 16.76
N ASP A 175 4.67 16.11 16.52
CA ASP A 175 3.66 15.45 17.37
C ASP A 175 3.35 13.99 16.94
N GLY A 176 4.21 13.38 16.11
CA GLY A 176 4.04 12.01 15.63
C GLY A 176 3.13 11.86 14.41
N ARG A 177 2.69 12.98 13.82
CA ARG A 177 1.92 13.00 12.56
C ARG A 177 2.79 13.45 11.39
N MET A 178 2.52 12.91 10.21
CA MET A 178 3.15 13.41 8.99
C MET A 178 2.61 14.80 8.69
N GLY A 179 3.46 15.83 8.74
CA GLY A 179 3.11 17.17 8.33
C GLY A 179 2.78 17.20 6.85
N ASP A 180 1.68 17.87 6.51
CA ASP A 180 1.33 18.12 5.12
C ASP A 180 2.29 19.16 4.52
N ILE A 181 2.85 18.83 3.36
CA ILE A 181 3.82 19.67 2.65
C ILE A 181 3.20 20.48 1.48
N VAL A 182 1.89 20.49 1.32
CA VAL A 182 1.23 21.16 0.17
C VAL A 182 1.70 22.61 0.00
N ALA A 183 1.88 23.32 1.12
CA ALA A 183 2.34 24.71 1.10
C ALA A 183 3.83 24.87 0.73
N THR A 184 4.64 23.82 0.87
CA THR A 184 6.10 23.83 0.71
C THR A 184 6.61 22.91 -0.40
N ILE A 185 5.74 22.43 -1.28
CA ILE A 185 6.12 21.63 -2.44
C ILE A 185 7.07 22.43 -3.33
N GLN A 186 8.25 21.87 -3.56
CA GLN A 186 9.25 22.47 -4.43
C GLN A 186 8.92 22.24 -5.92
N SER A 187 9.47 23.07 -6.81
CA SER A 187 9.22 22.97 -8.24
C SER A 187 9.58 21.61 -8.84
N GLU A 188 10.65 20.98 -8.33
CA GLU A 188 11.06 19.62 -8.70
C GLU A 188 10.00 18.59 -8.31
N GLN A 189 9.49 18.68 -7.07
CA GLN A 189 8.43 17.81 -6.56
C GLN A 189 7.11 18.01 -7.32
N ASP A 190 6.72 19.25 -7.61
CA ASP A 190 5.50 19.56 -8.36
C ASP A 190 5.54 19.02 -9.80
N ARG A 191 6.70 19.07 -10.46
CA ARG A 191 6.89 18.43 -11.78
C ARG A 191 6.60 16.94 -11.75
N ILE A 192 7.07 16.25 -10.71
CA ILE A 192 6.83 14.82 -10.51
C ILE A 192 5.35 14.55 -10.20
N ILE A 193 4.74 15.35 -9.32
CA ILE A 193 3.34 15.23 -8.94
C ILE A 193 2.43 15.33 -10.17
N ARG A 194 2.72 16.27 -11.08
CA ARG A 194 1.92 16.54 -12.28
C ARG A 194 2.37 15.76 -13.53
N ALA A 195 3.41 14.93 -13.44
CA ALA A 195 3.86 14.14 -14.58
C ALA A 195 2.76 13.18 -15.06
N SER A 196 2.86 12.73 -16.33
CA SER A 196 1.88 11.82 -16.93
C SER A 196 1.65 10.56 -16.08
N ASP A 197 0.43 10.05 -16.07
CA ASP A 197 0.03 8.79 -15.43
C ASP A 197 0.24 7.56 -16.33
N ARG A 198 0.70 7.76 -17.56
CA ARG A 198 0.92 6.67 -18.52
C ARG A 198 2.26 5.98 -18.27
N GLY A 199 2.22 4.67 -18.12
CA GLY A 199 3.39 3.86 -17.86
C GLY A 199 3.82 3.88 -16.39
N LEU A 200 5.05 3.45 -16.14
CA LEU A 200 5.66 3.38 -14.82
C LEU A 200 6.62 4.55 -14.63
N LEU A 201 6.32 5.40 -13.65
CA LEU A 201 7.18 6.52 -13.26
C LEU A 201 7.94 6.14 -11.99
N VAL A 202 9.26 6.25 -12.03
CA VAL A 202 10.13 6.07 -10.87
C VAL A 202 10.49 7.41 -10.27
N VAL A 203 10.42 7.49 -8.95
CA VAL A 203 10.93 8.60 -8.14
C VAL A 203 12.00 8.05 -7.20
N GLN A 204 13.23 8.21 -7.62
CA GLN A 204 14.39 7.93 -6.80
C GLN A 204 14.64 9.10 -5.85
N GLY A 205 14.94 8.84 -4.60
CA GLY A 205 15.35 9.89 -3.69
C GLY A 205 15.90 9.30 -2.41
N GLY A 206 16.91 9.91 -1.89
CA GLY A 206 17.53 9.50 -0.65
C GLY A 206 16.67 9.83 0.59
N PRO A 207 17.21 9.61 1.78
CA PRO A 207 16.57 9.94 3.04
C PRO A 207 16.24 11.43 3.13
N GLY A 208 15.05 11.77 3.64
CA GLY A 208 14.66 13.16 3.88
C GLY A 208 14.33 14.00 2.64
N THR A 209 14.30 13.42 1.44
CA THR A 209 13.98 14.15 0.18
C THR A 209 12.47 14.32 -0.06
N GLY A 210 11.62 13.73 0.79
CA GLY A 210 10.17 13.86 0.66
C GLY A 210 9.50 12.88 -0.31
N LYS A 211 10.15 11.76 -0.67
CA LYS A 211 9.61 10.73 -1.59
C LYS A 211 8.16 10.34 -1.32
N THR A 212 7.88 9.92 -0.11
CA THR A 212 6.55 9.47 0.32
C THR A 212 5.52 10.59 0.21
N ALA A 213 5.91 11.81 0.60
CA ALA A 213 5.05 12.97 0.46
C ALA A 213 4.72 13.28 -1.01
N VAL A 214 5.72 13.24 -1.90
CA VAL A 214 5.51 13.36 -3.34
C VAL A 214 4.57 12.29 -3.87
N ALA A 215 4.72 11.03 -3.42
CA ALA A 215 3.84 9.93 -3.81
C ALA A 215 2.38 10.20 -3.41
N LEU A 216 2.15 10.64 -2.16
CA LEU A 216 0.80 10.93 -1.65
C LEU A 216 0.14 12.13 -2.36
N HIS A 217 0.89 13.20 -2.57
CA HIS A 217 0.40 14.37 -3.31
C HIS A 217 0.12 14.02 -4.77
N ARG A 218 0.93 13.13 -5.36
CA ARG A 218 0.67 12.63 -6.71
C ARG A 218 -0.61 11.78 -6.76
N ILE A 219 -0.87 10.94 -5.76
CA ILE A 219 -2.17 10.24 -5.65
C ILE A 219 -3.32 11.25 -5.66
N ALA A 220 -3.25 12.26 -4.79
CA ALA A 220 -4.28 13.29 -4.70
C ALA A 220 -4.46 14.07 -6.02
N TYR A 221 -3.36 14.40 -6.69
CA TYR A 221 -3.40 15.03 -8.01
C TYR A 221 -4.04 14.14 -9.08
N LEU A 222 -3.66 12.85 -9.15
CA LEU A 222 -4.20 11.93 -10.15
C LEU A 222 -5.69 11.65 -9.91
N LEU A 223 -6.13 11.51 -8.67
CA LEU A 223 -7.55 11.37 -8.31
C LEU A 223 -8.35 12.61 -8.70
N TYR A 224 -7.76 13.79 -8.57
CA TYR A 224 -8.36 15.04 -9.04
C TYR A 224 -8.40 15.12 -10.58
N ALA A 225 -7.26 14.90 -11.24
CA ALA A 225 -7.11 15.09 -12.69
C ALA A 225 -7.82 14.00 -13.53
N HIS A 226 -7.93 12.78 -13.02
CA HIS A 226 -8.51 11.61 -13.70
C HIS A 226 -9.68 11.01 -12.93
N ARG A 227 -10.49 11.87 -12.30
CA ARG A 227 -11.53 11.52 -11.34
C ARG A 227 -12.48 10.45 -11.85
N GLU A 228 -13.08 10.63 -13.03
CA GLU A 228 -14.07 9.68 -13.57
C GLU A 228 -13.51 8.25 -13.73
N ARG A 229 -12.25 8.12 -14.11
CA ARG A 229 -11.60 6.83 -14.27
C ARG A 229 -11.21 6.21 -12.94
N LEU A 230 -10.59 6.99 -12.06
CA LEU A 230 -10.02 6.49 -10.81
C LEU A 230 -11.07 6.29 -9.71
N GLU A 231 -12.20 7.02 -9.73
CA GLU A 231 -13.34 6.75 -8.84
C GLU A 231 -13.98 5.38 -9.11
N ARG A 232 -13.88 4.85 -10.34
CA ARG A 232 -14.43 3.53 -10.69
C ARG A 232 -13.45 2.38 -10.43
N SER A 233 -12.18 2.61 -10.68
CA SER A 233 -11.13 1.58 -10.63
C SER A 233 -10.29 1.62 -9.35
N GLY A 234 -10.28 2.72 -8.63
CA GLY A 234 -9.48 2.93 -7.44
C GLY A 234 -7.99 3.11 -7.69
N VAL A 235 -7.32 3.57 -6.66
CA VAL A 235 -5.86 3.63 -6.57
C VAL A 235 -5.40 2.66 -5.50
N LEU A 236 -4.40 1.83 -5.80
CA LEU A 236 -3.75 0.94 -4.83
C LEU A 236 -2.45 1.57 -4.35
N LEU A 237 -2.31 1.72 -3.03
CA LEU A 237 -1.06 2.08 -2.37
C LEU A 237 -0.46 0.84 -1.70
N VAL A 238 0.74 0.48 -2.11
CA VAL A 238 1.51 -0.62 -1.50
C VAL A 238 2.61 -0.04 -0.64
N GLY A 239 2.53 -0.26 0.66
CA GLY A 239 3.51 0.22 1.64
C GLY A 239 4.34 -0.90 2.24
N PRO A 240 5.49 -0.55 2.89
CA PRO A 240 6.42 -1.53 3.45
C PRO A 240 5.90 -2.24 4.69
N SER A 241 5.07 -1.59 5.49
CA SER A 241 4.58 -2.14 6.77
C SER A 241 3.17 -1.64 7.12
N PRO A 242 2.41 -2.37 7.97
CA PRO A 242 1.11 -1.90 8.45
C PRO A 242 1.19 -0.58 9.26
N LEU A 243 2.30 -0.38 9.97
CA LEU A 243 2.56 0.82 10.75
C LEU A 243 2.68 2.04 9.83
N PHE A 244 3.46 1.91 8.76
CA PHE A 244 3.61 2.92 7.73
C PHE A 244 2.26 3.27 7.06
N LEU A 245 1.44 2.26 6.74
CA LEU A 245 0.13 2.49 6.13
C LEU A 245 -0.81 3.26 7.06
N ARG A 246 -0.86 2.93 8.35
CA ARG A 246 -1.65 3.70 9.33
C ARG A 246 -1.20 5.17 9.43
N TYR A 247 0.09 5.40 9.34
CA TYR A 247 0.66 6.74 9.33
C TYR A 247 0.18 7.54 8.10
N ILE A 248 0.16 6.91 6.92
CA ILE A 248 -0.30 7.51 5.67
C ILE A 248 -1.82 7.69 5.64
N GLU A 249 -2.60 6.76 6.18
CA GLU A 249 -4.07 6.84 6.24
C GLU A 249 -4.57 8.07 7.00
N GLN A 250 -3.76 8.66 7.87
CA GLN A 250 -4.05 9.93 8.52
C GLN A 250 -3.86 11.14 7.60
N VAL A 251 -3.00 11.02 6.58
CA VAL A 251 -2.68 12.13 5.66
C VAL A 251 -3.64 12.19 4.47
N LEU A 252 -4.08 11.05 3.93
CA LEU A 252 -4.94 11.01 2.75
C LEU A 252 -6.26 11.80 2.91
N PRO A 253 -6.99 11.72 4.06
CA PRO A 253 -8.19 12.53 4.27
C PRO A 253 -7.90 14.04 4.29
N SER A 254 -6.73 14.46 4.81
CA SER A 254 -6.33 15.87 4.80
C SER A 254 -6.06 16.40 3.40
N LEU A 255 -5.79 15.51 2.43
CA LEU A 255 -5.69 15.84 1.01
C LEU A 255 -7.06 15.76 0.28
N GLY A 256 -8.15 15.42 1.01
CA GLY A 256 -9.51 15.36 0.50
C GLY A 256 -9.84 14.10 -0.31
N GLU A 257 -9.08 13.01 -0.14
CA GLU A 257 -9.23 11.80 -0.97
C GLU A 257 -9.59 10.56 -0.12
N THR A 258 -10.60 9.81 -0.57
CA THR A 258 -11.12 8.58 0.09
C THR A 258 -11.04 7.33 -0.78
N GLY A 259 -10.74 7.47 -2.07
CA GLY A 259 -10.72 6.38 -3.07
C GLY A 259 -9.42 5.56 -3.13
N VAL A 260 -8.63 5.52 -2.06
CA VAL A 260 -7.34 4.82 -2.00
C VAL A 260 -7.44 3.55 -1.18
N VAL A 261 -6.96 2.44 -1.74
CA VAL A 261 -6.82 1.16 -1.04
C VAL A 261 -5.37 1.03 -0.59
N SER A 262 -5.14 0.99 0.71
CA SER A 262 -3.80 0.86 1.30
C SER A 262 -3.55 -0.56 1.78
N VAL A 263 -2.50 -1.21 1.28
CA VAL A 263 -2.15 -2.58 1.67
C VAL A 263 -0.65 -2.77 1.78
N THR A 264 -0.23 -3.76 2.57
CA THR A 264 1.14 -4.30 2.46
C THR A 264 1.17 -5.42 1.42
N LEU A 265 2.37 -5.76 0.94
CA LEU A 265 2.53 -6.93 0.07
C LEU A 265 1.99 -8.21 0.74
N GLY A 266 2.08 -8.30 2.08
CA GLY A 266 1.59 -9.43 2.87
C GLY A 266 0.07 -9.61 2.88
N ASP A 267 -0.69 -8.56 2.58
CA ASP A 267 -2.15 -8.53 2.58
C ASP A 267 -2.77 -8.54 1.18
N LEU A 268 -1.94 -8.62 0.14
CA LEU A 268 -2.37 -8.43 -1.24
C LEU A 268 -3.28 -9.55 -1.77
N VAL A 269 -3.24 -10.75 -1.16
CA VAL A 269 -4.12 -11.87 -1.52
C VAL A 269 -5.24 -11.99 -0.48
N PRO A 270 -6.52 -11.82 -0.85
CA PRO A 270 -7.65 -11.91 0.07
C PRO A 270 -7.65 -13.21 0.86
N GLY A 271 -7.94 -13.13 2.17
CA GLY A 271 -7.99 -14.28 3.06
C GLY A 271 -6.61 -14.84 3.47
N VAL A 272 -5.51 -14.21 3.05
CA VAL A 272 -4.15 -14.56 3.48
C VAL A 272 -3.58 -13.41 4.30
N ARG A 273 -3.14 -13.70 5.53
CA ARG A 273 -2.37 -12.77 6.37
C ARG A 273 -0.95 -13.29 6.49
N ALA A 274 -0.02 -12.68 5.79
CA ALA A 274 1.39 -13.06 5.78
C ALA A 274 2.19 -12.06 6.63
N ARG A 275 2.68 -12.52 7.78
CA ARG A 275 3.43 -11.70 8.75
C ARG A 275 4.78 -12.30 9.13
N ALA A 276 5.03 -13.56 8.74
CA ALA A 276 6.29 -14.21 9.04
C ALA A 276 7.42 -13.57 8.20
N SER A 277 8.60 -13.44 8.83
CA SER A 277 9.83 -13.03 8.17
C SER A 277 10.60 -14.27 7.71
N GLU A 278 11.31 -14.14 6.60
CA GLU A 278 12.25 -15.14 6.07
C GLU A 278 13.66 -14.59 6.18
N ASP A 279 14.66 -15.47 6.24
CA ASP A 279 16.03 -15.04 6.03
C ASP A 279 16.25 -14.54 4.59
N GLU A 280 17.29 -13.76 4.38
CA GLU A 280 17.57 -13.11 3.09
C GLU A 280 17.70 -14.13 1.95
N THR A 281 18.34 -15.27 2.20
CA THR A 281 18.55 -16.31 1.20
C THR A 281 17.22 -16.90 0.74
N VAL A 282 16.33 -17.27 1.68
CA VAL A 282 15.01 -17.83 1.37
C VAL A 282 14.14 -16.76 0.69
N ALA A 283 14.17 -15.51 1.16
CA ALA A 283 13.45 -14.40 0.58
C ALA A 283 13.86 -14.18 -0.88
N ARG A 284 15.17 -14.18 -1.17
CA ARG A 284 15.72 -14.08 -2.52
C ARG A 284 15.25 -15.23 -3.43
N ILE A 285 15.34 -16.48 -2.95
CA ILE A 285 14.91 -17.67 -3.71
C ILE A 285 13.42 -17.58 -4.03
N LYS A 286 12.57 -17.22 -3.07
CA LYS A 286 11.11 -17.07 -3.27
C LYS A 286 10.77 -15.92 -4.21
N GLY A 287 11.61 -14.90 -4.29
CA GLY A 287 11.48 -13.77 -5.22
C GLY A 287 11.83 -14.08 -6.67
N LEU A 288 12.47 -15.20 -6.99
CA LEU A 288 12.93 -15.53 -8.33
C LEU A 288 11.76 -15.76 -9.32
N PRO A 289 11.82 -15.23 -10.54
CA PRO A 289 10.78 -15.42 -11.57
C PRO A 289 10.64 -16.88 -12.02
N ALA A 290 11.55 -17.74 -11.64
CA ALA A 290 11.52 -19.19 -11.83
C ALA A 290 10.23 -19.83 -11.29
N TRP A 291 9.70 -19.31 -10.19
CA TRP A 291 8.47 -19.82 -9.56
C TRP A 291 7.28 -19.81 -10.49
N ALA A 292 7.15 -18.85 -11.38
CA ALA A 292 6.05 -18.82 -12.35
C ALA A 292 6.02 -20.07 -13.25
N ARG A 293 7.21 -20.59 -13.63
CA ARG A 293 7.32 -21.85 -14.41
C ARG A 293 7.08 -23.08 -13.55
N ILE A 294 7.64 -23.11 -12.34
CA ILE A 294 7.49 -24.22 -11.41
C ILE A 294 6.02 -24.41 -11.03
N ILE A 295 5.31 -23.34 -10.65
CA ILE A 295 3.90 -23.40 -10.28
C ILE A 295 3.05 -23.86 -11.48
N ARG A 296 3.33 -23.36 -12.69
CA ARG A 296 2.64 -23.82 -13.91
C ARG A 296 2.75 -25.33 -14.11
N GLU A 297 3.94 -25.90 -13.95
CA GLU A 297 4.16 -27.33 -14.06
C GLU A 297 3.56 -28.13 -12.90
N ALA A 298 3.57 -27.54 -11.68
CA ALA A 298 2.89 -28.14 -10.53
C ALA A 298 1.37 -28.23 -10.75
N VAL A 299 0.73 -27.16 -11.25
CA VAL A 299 -0.71 -27.13 -11.58
C VAL A 299 -1.03 -28.12 -12.71
N ARG A 300 -0.21 -28.17 -13.77
CA ARG A 300 -0.37 -29.14 -14.86
C ARG A 300 -0.35 -30.60 -14.40
N ALA A 301 0.40 -30.88 -13.34
CA ALA A 301 0.53 -32.20 -12.76
C ALA A 301 -0.63 -32.62 -11.84
N LEU A 302 -1.55 -31.72 -11.50
CA LEU A 302 -2.72 -32.01 -10.67
C LEU A 302 -3.72 -32.92 -11.39
N ALA A 303 -3.92 -32.73 -12.69
CA ALA A 303 -4.78 -33.59 -13.51
C ALA A 303 -4.04 -34.86 -13.92
N LYS A 304 -4.52 -36.01 -13.42
CA LYS A 304 -3.91 -37.32 -13.59
C LYS A 304 -4.72 -38.19 -14.56
N LEU A 305 -4.09 -39.19 -15.12
CA LEU A 305 -4.79 -40.28 -15.82
C LEU A 305 -4.87 -41.48 -14.89
N PRO A 306 -5.98 -42.23 -14.89
CA PRO A 306 -6.04 -43.51 -14.19
C PRO A 306 -5.08 -44.51 -14.84
N GLU A 307 -4.64 -45.52 -14.08
CA GLU A 307 -3.74 -46.55 -14.55
C GLU A 307 -4.41 -47.44 -15.60
N GLY A 308 -5.72 -47.67 -15.46
CA GLY A 308 -6.53 -48.47 -16.37
C GLY A 308 -8.00 -48.02 -16.43
N ASP A 309 -8.82 -48.84 -17.05
CA ASP A 309 -10.27 -48.66 -17.07
C ASP A 309 -10.83 -48.94 -15.67
N GLN A 310 -11.89 -48.23 -15.24
CA GLN A 310 -12.50 -48.35 -13.93
C GLN A 310 -13.97 -48.73 -14.05
N VAL A 311 -14.37 -49.75 -13.31
CA VAL A 311 -15.79 -50.13 -13.18
C VAL A 311 -16.39 -49.31 -12.02
N LEU A 312 -17.44 -48.55 -12.33
CA LEU A 312 -18.13 -47.65 -11.43
C LEU A 312 -19.56 -48.16 -11.21
N ARG A 313 -20.06 -48.05 -9.97
CA ARG A 313 -21.42 -48.37 -9.64
C ARG A 313 -22.28 -47.11 -9.63
N VAL A 314 -23.36 -47.13 -10.40
CA VAL A 314 -24.38 -46.09 -10.45
C VAL A 314 -25.71 -46.76 -10.16
N TRP A 315 -26.29 -46.44 -8.94
CA TRP A 315 -27.45 -47.10 -8.42
C TRP A 315 -27.25 -48.64 -8.41
N ASN A 316 -28.01 -49.44 -9.14
CA ASN A 316 -27.93 -50.91 -9.25
C ASN A 316 -27.18 -51.40 -10.49
N ARG A 317 -26.51 -50.54 -11.23
CA ARG A 317 -25.81 -50.88 -12.49
C ARG A 317 -24.31 -50.59 -12.39
N GLU A 318 -23.54 -51.32 -13.14
CA GLU A 318 -22.10 -51.10 -13.34
C GLU A 318 -21.85 -50.49 -14.67
N VAL A 319 -20.99 -49.50 -14.75
CA VAL A 319 -20.57 -48.82 -15.98
C VAL A 319 -19.04 -48.65 -15.99
N THR A 320 -18.43 -48.92 -17.13
CA THR A 320 -16.98 -48.78 -17.29
C THR A 320 -16.60 -47.41 -17.73
N LEU A 321 -15.82 -46.67 -16.89
CA LEU A 321 -15.12 -45.46 -17.31
C LEU A 321 -13.77 -45.86 -17.90
N ARG A 322 -13.61 -45.65 -19.20
CA ARG A 322 -12.37 -46.01 -19.89
C ARG A 322 -11.31 -44.94 -19.70
N ARG A 323 -10.04 -45.36 -19.60
CA ARG A 323 -8.89 -44.45 -19.54
C ARG A 323 -8.88 -43.46 -20.73
N THR A 324 -9.28 -43.90 -21.90
CA THR A 324 -9.41 -43.09 -23.15
C THR A 324 -10.44 -41.98 -23.00
N ASP A 325 -11.57 -42.22 -22.31
CA ASP A 325 -12.60 -41.22 -22.03
C ASP A 325 -12.01 -40.09 -21.15
N VAL A 326 -11.31 -40.47 -20.10
CA VAL A 326 -10.63 -39.51 -19.17
C VAL A 326 -9.59 -38.70 -19.94
N GLU A 327 -8.80 -39.32 -20.79
CA GLU A 327 -7.80 -38.65 -21.60
C GLU A 327 -8.40 -37.66 -22.60
N ALA A 328 -9.49 -38.06 -23.29
CA ALA A 328 -10.20 -37.20 -24.24
C ALA A 328 -10.82 -35.98 -23.56
N ALA A 329 -11.53 -36.18 -22.44
CA ALA A 329 -12.12 -35.13 -21.66
C ALA A 329 -11.05 -34.15 -21.12
N ARG A 330 -9.90 -34.70 -20.60
CA ARG A 330 -8.78 -33.88 -20.14
C ARG A 330 -8.16 -33.04 -21.25
N ARG A 331 -7.94 -33.60 -22.43
CA ARG A 331 -7.42 -32.87 -23.61
C ARG A 331 -8.35 -31.72 -24.02
N ARG A 332 -9.67 -31.99 -24.05
CA ARG A 332 -10.68 -30.98 -24.38
C ARG A 332 -10.73 -29.85 -23.36
N ALA A 333 -10.79 -30.16 -22.07
CA ALA A 333 -10.80 -29.18 -21.00
C ALA A 333 -9.54 -28.32 -21.01
N LYS A 334 -8.34 -28.90 -21.21
CA LYS A 334 -7.08 -28.16 -21.31
C LYS A 334 -6.99 -27.21 -22.50
N ARG A 335 -7.63 -27.57 -23.66
CA ARG A 335 -7.67 -26.70 -24.85
C ARG A 335 -8.45 -25.41 -24.62
N SER A 336 -9.34 -25.36 -23.64
CA SER A 336 -10.10 -24.15 -23.31
C SER A 336 -9.23 -22.98 -22.80
N GLY A 337 -7.98 -23.24 -22.36
CA GLY A 337 -7.09 -22.24 -21.76
C GLY A 337 -7.55 -21.71 -20.40
N ARG A 338 -8.66 -22.24 -19.87
CA ARG A 338 -9.21 -21.81 -18.57
C ARG A 338 -8.34 -22.28 -17.40
N PRO A 339 -8.38 -21.58 -16.26
CA PRO A 339 -7.72 -22.02 -15.01
C PRO A 339 -8.17 -23.42 -14.58
N HIS A 340 -7.32 -24.10 -13.80
CA HIS A 340 -7.47 -25.51 -13.44
C HIS A 340 -8.86 -25.88 -12.85
N ASN A 341 -9.34 -25.12 -11.88
CA ASN A 341 -10.61 -25.38 -11.21
C ASN A 341 -11.81 -25.16 -12.14
N THR A 342 -11.77 -24.11 -12.97
CA THR A 342 -12.81 -23.81 -13.96
C THR A 342 -12.82 -24.82 -15.10
N ALA A 343 -11.64 -25.23 -15.58
CA ALA A 343 -11.51 -26.25 -16.62
C ALA A 343 -12.01 -27.62 -16.15
N ARG A 344 -11.89 -27.92 -14.83
CA ARG A 344 -12.42 -29.15 -14.20
C ARG A 344 -13.94 -29.29 -14.38
N GLU A 345 -14.69 -28.21 -14.36
CA GLU A 345 -16.15 -28.28 -14.55
C GLU A 345 -16.51 -28.84 -15.92
N SER A 346 -15.81 -28.37 -16.95
CA SER A 346 -15.99 -28.90 -18.31
C SER A 346 -15.55 -30.36 -18.44
N PHE A 347 -14.44 -30.71 -17.76
CA PHE A 347 -13.94 -32.09 -17.69
C PHE A 347 -14.95 -33.01 -17.01
N ALA A 348 -15.46 -32.62 -15.83
CA ALA A 348 -16.43 -33.44 -15.09
C ALA A 348 -17.75 -33.61 -15.86
N ARG A 349 -18.25 -32.54 -16.49
CA ARG A 349 -19.45 -32.57 -17.32
C ARG A 349 -19.30 -33.52 -18.49
N GLU A 350 -18.19 -33.48 -19.19
CA GLU A 350 -17.90 -34.38 -20.34
C GLU A 350 -17.90 -35.84 -19.89
N LEU A 351 -17.23 -36.17 -18.75
CA LEU A 351 -17.22 -37.55 -18.28
C LEU A 351 -18.59 -38.02 -17.81
N MET A 352 -19.36 -37.19 -17.14
CA MET A 352 -20.73 -37.51 -16.73
C MET A 352 -21.60 -37.74 -17.95
N ASP A 353 -21.46 -36.95 -19.05
CA ASP A 353 -22.18 -37.13 -20.30
C ASP A 353 -21.80 -38.42 -21.02
N VAL A 354 -20.52 -38.80 -21.00
CA VAL A 354 -20.07 -40.10 -21.56
C VAL A 354 -20.68 -41.27 -20.80
N LEU A 355 -20.65 -41.21 -19.46
CA LEU A 355 -21.23 -42.24 -18.59
C LEU A 355 -22.75 -42.32 -18.75
N ALA A 356 -23.47 -41.18 -18.80
CA ALA A 356 -24.92 -41.15 -18.99
C ALA A 356 -25.36 -41.80 -20.31
N ARG A 357 -24.67 -41.48 -21.42
CA ARG A 357 -24.95 -42.11 -22.72
C ARG A 357 -24.67 -43.61 -22.71
N ARG A 358 -23.65 -44.04 -21.97
CA ARG A 358 -23.31 -45.47 -21.88
C ARG A 358 -24.34 -46.22 -21.05
N LEU A 359 -24.73 -45.68 -19.89
CA LEU A 359 -25.79 -46.25 -19.07
C LEU A 359 -27.13 -46.33 -19.77
N ALA A 360 -27.54 -45.28 -20.50
CA ALA A 360 -28.77 -45.26 -21.23
C ALA A 360 -28.80 -46.35 -22.32
N ARG A 361 -27.68 -46.57 -23.05
CA ARG A 361 -27.57 -47.65 -24.04
C ARG A 361 -27.63 -49.05 -23.39
N GLU A 362 -26.94 -49.24 -22.29
CA GLU A 362 -26.95 -50.52 -21.53
C GLU A 362 -28.31 -50.78 -20.84
N ALA A 363 -29.07 -49.74 -20.54
CA ALA A 363 -30.42 -49.84 -20.01
C ALA A 363 -31.51 -50.09 -21.09
N GLY A 364 -31.18 -49.89 -22.36
CA GLY A 364 -32.15 -49.96 -23.45
C GLY A 364 -32.96 -48.64 -23.61
N ASP A 365 -32.51 -47.57 -23.02
CA ASP A 365 -33.17 -46.24 -23.02
C ASP A 365 -32.67 -45.36 -24.22
N ALA A 366 -31.92 -45.91 -25.15
CA ALA A 366 -31.43 -45.23 -26.34
C ALA A 366 -32.27 -45.65 -27.58
N ASP A 367 -32.49 -44.72 -28.47
CA ASP A 367 -33.15 -44.98 -29.76
C ASP A 367 -32.33 -45.91 -30.65
N SER A 368 -32.96 -46.42 -31.74
CA SER A 368 -32.33 -47.35 -32.68
C SER A 368 -31.05 -46.80 -33.35
N ASP A 369 -30.91 -45.48 -33.45
CA ASP A 369 -29.72 -44.78 -33.93
C ASP A 369 -28.66 -44.50 -32.82
N GLY A 370 -28.95 -44.91 -31.58
CA GLY A 370 -28.11 -44.70 -30.41
C GLY A 370 -28.21 -43.29 -29.79
N THR A 371 -29.19 -42.49 -30.21
CA THR A 371 -29.50 -41.20 -29.61
C THR A 371 -30.20 -41.42 -28.27
N VAL A 372 -29.89 -40.58 -27.28
CA VAL A 372 -30.50 -40.61 -25.95
C VAL A 372 -31.31 -39.35 -25.74
N GLU A 373 -32.62 -39.54 -25.46
CA GLU A 373 -33.53 -38.42 -25.23
C GLU A 373 -33.04 -37.53 -24.10
N ALA A 374 -33.30 -36.22 -24.20
CA ALA A 374 -32.76 -35.23 -23.24
C ALA A 374 -33.25 -35.45 -21.81
N GLU A 375 -34.45 -35.99 -21.60
CA GLU A 375 -35.03 -36.27 -20.30
C GLU A 375 -34.38 -37.51 -19.66
N VAL A 376 -34.23 -38.59 -20.42
CA VAL A 376 -33.48 -39.79 -19.99
C VAL A 376 -32.05 -39.45 -19.61
N ARG A 377 -31.40 -38.64 -20.46
CA ARG A 377 -30.04 -38.18 -20.15
C ARG A 377 -29.98 -37.36 -18.88
N ARG A 378 -30.94 -36.49 -18.60
CA ARG A 378 -31.00 -35.71 -17.31
C ARG A 378 -31.16 -36.62 -16.12
N SER A 379 -32.01 -37.64 -16.21
CA SER A 379 -32.19 -38.64 -15.14
C SER A 379 -30.88 -39.36 -14.81
N TRP A 380 -30.20 -39.92 -15.83
CA TRP A 380 -28.90 -40.59 -15.62
C TRP A 380 -27.83 -39.66 -15.10
N LEU A 381 -27.81 -38.38 -15.50
CA LEU A 381 -26.89 -37.38 -14.92
C LEU A 381 -27.13 -37.10 -13.44
N ALA A 382 -28.39 -37.17 -12.97
CA ALA A 382 -28.71 -37.04 -11.54
C ALA A 382 -28.13 -38.23 -10.75
N GLU A 383 -28.40 -39.46 -11.22
CA GLU A 383 -27.88 -40.68 -10.59
C GLU A 383 -26.33 -40.75 -10.55
N ILE A 384 -25.67 -40.30 -11.63
CA ILE A 384 -24.22 -40.22 -11.70
C ILE A 384 -23.67 -39.20 -10.70
N ARG A 385 -24.34 -38.06 -10.51
CA ARG A 385 -23.92 -37.05 -9.51
C ARG A 385 -24.00 -37.59 -8.08
N ASP A 386 -25.00 -38.43 -7.79
CA ASP A 386 -25.20 -39.02 -6.49
C ASP A 386 -24.27 -40.21 -6.23
N SER A 387 -23.77 -40.86 -7.29
CA SER A 387 -22.85 -41.99 -7.19
C SER A 387 -21.50 -41.59 -6.53
N VAL A 388 -21.15 -42.29 -5.43
CA VAL A 388 -19.88 -42.11 -4.72
C VAL A 388 -18.71 -42.52 -5.62
N ASP A 389 -18.86 -43.62 -6.40
CA ASP A 389 -17.81 -44.13 -7.27
C ASP A 389 -17.49 -43.16 -8.39
N CYS A 390 -18.51 -42.60 -9.05
CA CYS A 390 -18.33 -41.56 -10.07
C CYS A 390 -17.64 -40.31 -9.53
N ARG A 391 -18.08 -39.81 -8.37
CA ARG A 391 -17.44 -38.68 -7.71
C ARG A 391 -15.97 -38.95 -7.36
N ARG A 392 -15.67 -40.15 -6.84
CA ARG A 392 -14.32 -40.59 -6.51
C ARG A 392 -13.43 -40.67 -7.76
N ALA A 393 -13.92 -41.28 -8.84
CA ALA A 393 -13.19 -41.44 -10.09
C ALA A 393 -12.87 -40.08 -10.71
N ILE A 394 -13.86 -39.17 -10.82
CA ILE A 394 -13.69 -37.81 -11.33
C ILE A 394 -12.70 -37.01 -10.47
N ASN A 395 -12.85 -37.05 -9.14
CA ASN A 395 -11.97 -36.33 -8.24
C ASN A 395 -10.54 -36.88 -8.22
N SER A 396 -10.36 -38.20 -8.35
CA SER A 396 -9.02 -38.81 -8.43
C SER A 396 -8.29 -38.40 -9.70
N ALA A 397 -9.03 -38.22 -10.80
CA ALA A 397 -8.47 -37.75 -12.08
C ALA A 397 -8.20 -36.24 -12.10
N TRP A 398 -9.08 -35.44 -11.48
CA TRP A 398 -8.95 -33.98 -11.48
C TRP A 398 -9.60 -33.35 -10.22
N MET A 399 -8.81 -33.19 -9.16
CA MET A 399 -9.27 -32.58 -7.91
C MET A 399 -9.16 -31.08 -7.97
N PRO A 400 -10.20 -30.31 -7.58
CA PRO A 400 -10.05 -28.88 -7.38
C PRO A 400 -9.12 -28.62 -6.21
N THR A 401 -8.33 -27.55 -6.28
CA THR A 401 -7.26 -27.31 -5.32
C THR A 401 -7.13 -25.78 -5.07
N SER A 402 -7.01 -25.39 -3.80
CA SER A 402 -6.70 -23.99 -3.47
C SER A 402 -5.19 -23.71 -3.58
N ALA A 403 -4.85 -22.42 -3.81
CA ALA A 403 -3.46 -21.98 -3.85
C ALA A 403 -2.69 -22.36 -2.57
N GLN A 404 -3.31 -22.14 -1.43
CA GLN A 404 -2.74 -22.46 -0.12
C GLN A 404 -2.44 -23.96 0.01
N THR A 405 -3.37 -24.82 -0.40
CA THR A 405 -3.19 -26.27 -0.38
C THR A 405 -2.06 -26.72 -1.30
N LEU A 406 -1.98 -26.17 -2.51
CA LEU A 406 -0.93 -26.47 -3.47
C LEU A 406 0.44 -26.05 -2.94
N LEU A 407 0.58 -24.80 -2.48
CA LEU A 407 1.87 -24.29 -2.03
C LEU A 407 2.36 -24.97 -0.75
N ARG A 408 1.47 -25.24 0.23
CA ARG A 408 1.79 -26.04 1.42
C ARG A 408 2.27 -27.45 1.05
N ARG A 409 1.66 -28.07 0.02
CA ARG A 409 2.07 -29.38 -0.47
C ARG A 409 3.45 -29.33 -1.11
N LEU A 410 3.75 -28.29 -1.91
CA LEU A 410 5.06 -28.13 -2.54
C LEU A 410 6.18 -27.96 -1.51
N TYR A 411 5.98 -27.14 -0.49
CA TYR A 411 6.97 -26.91 0.57
C TYR A 411 7.17 -28.11 1.50
N ALA A 412 6.10 -28.84 1.81
CA ALA A 412 6.16 -29.97 2.73
C ALA A 412 6.58 -31.29 2.08
N ARG A 413 6.58 -31.39 0.73
CA ARG A 413 6.92 -32.61 -0.02
C ARG A 413 8.02 -32.31 -1.04
N PRO A 414 9.30 -32.45 -0.64
CA PRO A 414 10.44 -32.15 -1.51
C PRO A 414 10.41 -32.87 -2.86
N GLU A 415 9.91 -34.11 -2.89
CA GLU A 415 9.78 -34.92 -4.10
C GLU A 415 8.80 -34.30 -5.13
N VAL A 416 7.71 -33.67 -4.64
CA VAL A 416 6.72 -33.00 -5.49
C VAL A 416 7.29 -31.71 -6.07
N LEU A 417 7.95 -30.92 -5.22
CA LEU A 417 8.60 -29.69 -5.64
C LEU A 417 9.74 -29.96 -6.65
N ALA A 418 10.59 -30.94 -6.35
CA ALA A 418 11.68 -31.34 -7.25
C ALA A 418 11.15 -31.85 -8.61
N ALA A 419 10.04 -32.61 -8.61
CA ALA A 419 9.41 -33.04 -9.85
C ALA A 419 8.85 -31.87 -10.67
N ALA A 420 8.22 -30.87 -10.04
CA ALA A 420 7.75 -29.66 -10.70
C ALA A 420 8.92 -28.83 -11.24
N ASN A 421 10.00 -28.68 -10.47
CA ASN A 421 11.22 -27.99 -10.87
C ASN A 421 11.87 -28.64 -12.10
N ARG A 422 12.02 -29.99 -12.11
CA ARG A 422 12.55 -30.72 -13.28
C ARG A 422 11.71 -30.49 -14.55
N ARG A 423 10.38 -30.53 -14.44
CA ARG A 423 9.48 -30.26 -15.57
C ARG A 423 9.58 -28.81 -16.06
N ALA A 424 9.89 -27.88 -15.16
CA ALA A 424 10.13 -26.46 -15.50
C ALA A 424 11.52 -26.20 -16.11
N GLY A 425 12.36 -27.23 -16.29
CA GLY A 425 13.74 -27.11 -16.77
C GLY A 425 14.75 -26.87 -15.69
N SER A 426 14.50 -27.30 -14.46
CA SER A 426 15.38 -27.21 -13.28
C SER A 426 15.91 -25.80 -12.99
N PRO A 427 15.05 -24.77 -12.96
CA PRO A 427 15.52 -23.39 -12.75
C PRO A 427 16.06 -23.12 -11.35
N LEU A 428 15.72 -23.96 -10.36
CA LEU A 428 16.27 -23.88 -9.00
C LEU A 428 17.24 -25.04 -8.75
N ARG A 429 18.33 -24.77 -8.03
CA ARG A 429 19.32 -25.74 -7.61
C ARG A 429 18.79 -26.59 -6.45
N ALA A 430 19.44 -27.73 -6.18
CA ALA A 430 19.03 -28.64 -5.11
C ALA A 430 19.06 -27.98 -3.72
N GLU A 431 20.06 -27.16 -3.45
CA GLU A 431 20.22 -26.38 -2.23
C GLU A 431 19.10 -25.35 -2.06
N GLU A 432 18.72 -24.67 -3.14
CA GLU A 432 17.63 -23.70 -3.14
C GLU A 432 16.25 -24.36 -2.89
N LEU A 433 16.05 -25.56 -3.44
CA LEU A 433 14.86 -26.37 -3.15
C LEU A 433 14.81 -26.83 -1.69
N ALA A 434 15.97 -27.17 -1.10
CA ALA A 434 16.07 -27.55 0.30
C ALA A 434 15.78 -26.37 1.24
N ALA A 435 16.29 -25.17 0.91
CA ALA A 435 16.11 -23.96 1.70
C ALA A 435 14.64 -23.51 1.86
N VAL A 436 13.81 -23.74 0.84
CA VAL A 436 12.38 -23.34 0.90
C VAL A 436 11.48 -24.38 1.56
N ARG A 437 12.05 -25.50 2.00
CA ARG A 437 11.29 -26.59 2.67
C ARG A 437 10.79 -26.13 4.04
N ARG A 438 9.50 -26.40 4.33
CA ARG A 438 8.93 -26.13 5.66
C ARG A 438 7.70 -27.01 5.97
N ALA A 439 7.30 -27.02 7.23
CA ALA A 439 6.12 -27.74 7.70
C ALA A 439 4.81 -27.18 7.09
N ARG A 440 3.79 -28.03 6.98
CA ARG A 440 2.46 -27.61 6.49
C ARG A 440 1.77 -26.57 7.36
N SER A 441 2.05 -26.56 8.66
CA SER A 441 1.48 -25.65 9.64
C SER A 441 2.24 -24.32 9.73
N ALA A 442 3.37 -24.17 9.05
CA ALA A 442 4.15 -22.93 9.10
C ALA A 442 3.32 -21.71 8.65
N PRO A 443 3.46 -20.56 9.33
CA PRO A 443 2.76 -19.35 8.96
C PRO A 443 3.25 -18.83 7.60
N TRP A 444 2.39 -18.09 6.90
CA TRP A 444 2.76 -17.48 5.63
C TRP A 444 3.73 -16.31 5.82
N SER A 445 4.78 -16.28 5.02
CA SER A 445 5.69 -15.13 4.92
C SER A 445 5.23 -14.17 3.83
N VAL A 446 5.70 -12.92 3.91
CA VAL A 446 5.43 -11.90 2.89
C VAL A 446 5.87 -12.36 1.50
N GLN A 447 6.98 -13.11 1.42
CA GLN A 447 7.55 -13.64 0.18
C GLN A 447 6.73 -14.78 -0.43
N ASP A 448 5.83 -15.40 0.32
CA ASP A 448 4.92 -16.42 -0.21
C ASP A 448 3.77 -15.81 -1.01
N VAL A 449 3.38 -14.57 -0.69
CA VAL A 449 2.19 -13.94 -1.28
C VAL A 449 2.25 -13.83 -2.81
N PRO A 450 3.35 -13.42 -3.44
CA PRO A 450 3.46 -13.41 -4.90
C PRO A 450 3.38 -14.82 -5.53
N ILE A 451 3.86 -15.85 -4.81
CA ILE A 451 3.77 -17.24 -5.28
C ILE A 451 2.35 -17.77 -5.12
N LEU A 452 1.66 -17.42 -4.01
CA LEU A 452 0.23 -17.73 -3.82
C LEU A 452 -0.62 -17.06 -4.91
N ASP A 453 -0.34 -15.81 -5.25
CA ASP A 453 -1.02 -15.10 -6.33
C ASP A 453 -0.83 -15.80 -7.69
N GLU A 454 0.38 -16.30 -7.98
CA GLU A 454 0.63 -17.11 -9.18
C GLU A 454 -0.15 -18.45 -9.15
N CYS A 455 -0.27 -19.08 -7.97
CA CYS A 455 -1.10 -20.26 -7.81
C CYS A 455 -2.59 -19.95 -8.08
N GLU A 456 -3.12 -18.89 -7.49
CA GLU A 456 -4.51 -18.44 -7.68
C GLU A 456 -4.82 -18.17 -9.15
N GLU A 457 -3.92 -17.50 -9.87
CA GLU A 457 -4.07 -17.20 -11.29
C GLU A 457 -4.23 -18.46 -12.15
N LEU A 458 -3.42 -19.48 -11.86
CA LEU A 458 -3.40 -20.72 -12.63
C LEU A 458 -4.47 -21.72 -12.19
N LEU A 459 -4.88 -21.67 -10.93
CA LEU A 459 -5.93 -22.54 -10.38
C LEU A 459 -7.33 -22.00 -10.66
N GLY A 460 -7.51 -20.70 -10.59
CA GLY A 460 -8.83 -20.05 -10.62
C GLY A 460 -9.63 -20.27 -9.32
N PRO A 461 -10.83 -19.73 -9.23
CA PRO A 461 -11.66 -19.83 -8.04
C PRO A 461 -11.98 -21.28 -7.71
N MET A 462 -12.06 -21.58 -6.41
CA MET A 462 -12.60 -22.88 -5.97
C MET A 462 -14.07 -22.97 -6.39
N PRO A 463 -14.54 -24.16 -6.83
CA PRO A 463 -15.97 -24.37 -7.02
C PRO A 463 -16.67 -24.00 -5.71
N ALA A 464 -17.66 -23.14 -5.77
CA ALA A 464 -18.47 -22.83 -4.60
C ALA A 464 -19.07 -24.15 -4.10
N SER A 465 -18.78 -24.51 -2.86
CA SER A 465 -19.69 -25.38 -2.09
C SER A 465 -21.02 -24.68 -2.14
N ALA A 466 -22.14 -25.39 -2.42
CA ALA A 466 -23.47 -24.80 -2.50
C ALA A 466 -23.57 -23.73 -1.41
N PRO A 467 -23.93 -22.49 -1.73
CA PRO A 467 -23.82 -21.41 -0.78
C PRO A 467 -24.70 -21.74 0.41
N THR A 468 -24.12 -22.04 1.55
CA THR A 468 -24.73 -21.71 2.83
C THR A 468 -24.59 -20.20 2.87
N ARG A 469 -25.54 -19.53 2.24
CA ARG A 469 -25.68 -18.09 2.33
C ARG A 469 -25.97 -17.81 3.79
N GLU A 470 -25.02 -17.29 4.53
CA GLU A 470 -25.33 -16.57 5.75
C GLU A 470 -26.12 -15.36 5.27
N VAL A 471 -27.44 -15.48 5.34
CA VAL A 471 -28.35 -14.38 5.05
C VAL A 471 -28.17 -13.41 6.20
N ASP A 472 -27.68 -12.21 5.91
CA ASP A 472 -27.50 -11.19 6.94
C ASP A 472 -28.84 -10.93 7.66
N ALA A 473 -28.79 -10.78 8.98
CA ALA A 473 -29.99 -10.50 9.79
C ALA A 473 -30.72 -9.25 9.28
N GLY A 474 -30.00 -8.27 8.74
CA GLY A 474 -30.57 -7.07 8.10
C GLY A 474 -31.29 -7.37 6.79
N ASP A 475 -30.87 -8.37 6.00
CA ASP A 475 -31.57 -8.78 4.78
C ASP A 475 -32.85 -9.50 5.10
N VAL A 476 -32.86 -10.33 6.16
CA VAL A 476 -34.07 -11.01 6.65
C VAL A 476 -35.11 -10.01 7.17
N GLU A 477 -34.68 -9.00 7.92
CA GLU A 477 -35.55 -7.95 8.45
C GLU A 477 -36.16 -7.11 7.31
N ARG A 478 -35.38 -6.76 6.28
CA ARG A 478 -35.86 -6.07 5.07
C ARG A 478 -36.86 -6.93 4.28
N ALA A 479 -36.54 -8.21 4.10
CA ALA A 479 -37.43 -9.16 3.44
C ALA A 479 -38.75 -9.35 4.23
N ARG A 480 -38.71 -9.36 5.57
CA ARG A 480 -39.87 -9.43 6.44
C ARG A 480 -40.75 -8.19 6.29
N ALA A 481 -40.14 -6.99 6.33
CA ALA A 481 -40.88 -5.74 6.13
C ALA A 481 -41.53 -5.66 4.73
N ALA A 482 -40.86 -6.20 3.69
CA ALA A 482 -41.41 -6.27 2.33
C ALA A 482 -42.58 -7.25 2.22
N ILE A 483 -42.54 -8.42 2.88
CA ILE A 483 -43.63 -9.39 2.94
C ILE A 483 -44.82 -8.79 3.65
N GLU A 484 -44.62 -8.14 4.81
CA GLU A 484 -45.66 -7.51 5.60
C GLU A 484 -46.30 -6.30 4.90
N GLY A 485 -45.47 -5.43 4.29
CA GLY A 485 -45.94 -4.21 3.62
C GLY A 485 -46.64 -4.43 2.28
N GLN A 486 -46.37 -5.50 1.57
CA GLN A 486 -46.90 -5.77 0.23
C GLN A 486 -47.79 -7.02 0.16
N HIS A 487 -48.06 -7.69 1.27
CA HIS A 487 -48.84 -8.94 1.35
C HIS A 487 -48.33 -10.02 0.38
N LEU A 488 -47.00 -10.08 0.13
CA LEU A 488 -46.39 -11.00 -0.79
C LEU A 488 -46.34 -12.43 -0.24
N GLY A 489 -46.61 -13.39 -1.11
CA GLY A 489 -46.28 -14.80 -0.85
C GLY A 489 -47.37 -15.66 -0.24
N GLY A 490 -48.57 -15.16 0.07
CA GLY A 490 -49.73 -15.98 0.51
C GLY A 490 -49.39 -17.00 1.63
N GLY A 491 -48.43 -16.72 2.50
CA GLY A 491 -47.98 -17.59 3.59
C GLY A 491 -46.97 -18.70 3.17
N ILE A 492 -46.53 -18.75 1.91
CA ILE A 492 -45.64 -19.80 1.40
C ILE A 492 -44.19 -19.31 1.34
N VAL A 493 -43.96 -18.00 1.17
CA VAL A 493 -42.59 -17.40 1.07
C VAL A 493 -42.19 -16.88 2.44
N THR A 494 -41.09 -17.41 3.01
CA THR A 494 -40.53 -16.89 4.27
C THR A 494 -39.58 -15.72 4.00
N ALA A 495 -39.33 -14.89 5.02
CA ALA A 495 -38.40 -13.78 4.93
C ALA A 495 -36.99 -14.23 4.56
N GLU A 496 -36.56 -15.41 5.06
CA GLU A 496 -35.27 -16.03 4.73
C GLU A 496 -35.23 -16.48 3.26
N MET A 497 -36.35 -17.04 2.73
CA MET A 497 -36.45 -17.44 1.32
C MET A 497 -36.38 -16.20 0.38
N LEU A 498 -37.07 -15.14 0.76
CA LEU A 498 -37.08 -13.89 0.00
C LEU A 498 -35.69 -13.22 0.06
N ALA A 499 -35.11 -13.11 1.23
CA ALA A 499 -33.76 -12.58 1.42
C ALA A 499 -32.68 -13.40 0.66
N ALA A 500 -32.86 -14.72 0.58
CA ALA A 500 -31.97 -15.59 -0.21
C ALA A 500 -32.20 -15.49 -1.73
N SER A 501 -33.37 -15.07 -2.19
CA SER A 501 -33.76 -14.95 -3.61
C SER A 501 -33.53 -13.54 -4.18
N VAL A 502 -33.51 -12.52 -3.34
CA VAL A 502 -33.10 -11.16 -3.74
C VAL A 502 -31.61 -11.24 -4.06
N GLY A 503 -31.28 -11.18 -5.34
CA GLY A 503 -29.90 -11.18 -5.82
C GLY A 503 -29.16 -9.99 -5.21
N ASP A 504 -27.83 -10.04 -5.22
CA ASP A 504 -26.95 -8.96 -4.78
C ASP A 504 -27.35 -7.61 -5.40
N GLU A 505 -28.34 -6.95 -4.83
CA GLU A 505 -28.42 -5.51 -4.96
C GLU A 505 -27.23 -4.97 -4.16
N PRO A 506 -26.37 -4.15 -4.75
CA PRO A 506 -25.19 -3.67 -4.07
C PRO A 506 -25.62 -2.82 -2.89
N SER A 507 -25.58 -3.40 -1.68
CA SER A 507 -25.43 -2.55 -0.50
C SER A 507 -24.22 -1.69 -0.80
N TRP A 508 -24.33 -0.37 -0.64
CA TRP A 508 -23.25 0.55 -0.94
C TRP A 508 -22.04 0.21 -0.04
N THR A 509 -21.16 -0.63 -0.55
CA THR A 509 -19.87 -0.92 0.07
C THR A 509 -18.83 0.02 -0.54
N PRO A 510 -18.01 0.69 0.27
CA PRO A 510 -16.93 1.52 -0.22
C PRO A 510 -16.10 0.79 -1.26
N LEU A 511 -15.62 1.51 -2.27
CA LEU A 511 -14.80 0.93 -3.34
C LEU A 511 -13.59 0.18 -2.75
N SER A 512 -13.00 0.71 -1.68
CA SER A 512 -11.87 0.10 -0.97
C SER A 512 -12.19 -1.29 -0.44
N GLU A 513 -13.38 -1.50 0.13
CA GLU A 513 -13.79 -2.81 0.64
C GLU A 513 -14.10 -3.81 -0.49
N ARG A 514 -14.74 -3.36 -1.57
CA ARG A 514 -15.00 -4.21 -2.73
C ARG A 514 -13.70 -4.66 -3.39
N ALA A 515 -12.79 -3.71 -3.62
CA ALA A 515 -11.51 -3.98 -4.23
C ALA A 515 -10.62 -4.88 -3.36
N ALA A 516 -10.66 -4.72 -2.03
CA ALA A 516 -9.90 -5.57 -1.10
C ALA A 516 -10.40 -7.02 -1.06
N LYS A 517 -11.70 -7.25 -1.32
CA LYS A 517 -12.32 -8.58 -1.34
C LYS A 517 -12.19 -9.29 -2.70
N ASP A 518 -12.00 -8.54 -3.78
CA ASP A 518 -11.92 -9.09 -5.15
C ASP A 518 -10.46 -9.18 -5.63
N ARG A 519 -9.91 -10.38 -5.66
CA ARG A 519 -8.57 -10.63 -6.20
C ARG A 519 -8.41 -10.20 -7.67
N THR A 520 -9.48 -10.23 -8.44
CA THR A 520 -9.46 -9.90 -9.87
C THR A 520 -9.60 -8.40 -10.13
N TRP A 521 -9.74 -7.60 -9.07
CA TRP A 521 -9.88 -6.17 -9.18
C TRP A 521 -8.69 -5.53 -9.91
N ALA A 522 -8.99 -4.77 -10.96
CA ALA A 522 -8.01 -4.04 -11.74
C ALA A 522 -8.00 -2.56 -11.32
N TYR A 523 -6.92 -2.15 -10.67
CA TYR A 523 -6.73 -0.76 -10.25
C TYR A 523 -6.37 0.14 -11.44
N GLY A 524 -6.85 1.37 -11.39
CA GLY A 524 -6.55 2.39 -12.41
C GLY A 524 -5.14 2.96 -12.29
N HIS A 525 -4.59 2.94 -11.09
CA HIS A 525 -3.21 3.36 -10.78
C HIS A 525 -2.69 2.60 -9.56
N ILE A 526 -1.40 2.27 -9.55
CA ILE A 526 -0.73 1.67 -8.39
C ILE A 526 0.44 2.54 -7.96
N VAL A 527 0.50 2.83 -6.68
CA VAL A 527 1.64 3.49 -6.04
C VAL A 527 2.37 2.49 -5.17
N VAL A 528 3.68 2.43 -5.30
CA VAL A 528 4.54 1.53 -4.53
C VAL A 528 5.56 2.36 -3.79
N ASP A 529 5.56 2.29 -2.46
CA ASP A 529 6.61 2.89 -1.65
C ASP A 529 7.64 1.82 -1.22
N GLU A 530 8.86 2.26 -0.97
CA GLU A 530 10.04 1.40 -0.70
C GLU A 530 10.21 0.29 -1.76
N ALA A 531 10.02 0.66 -3.02
CA ALA A 531 9.93 -0.26 -4.15
C ALA A 531 11.21 -1.06 -4.41
N GLN A 532 12.38 -0.60 -3.93
CA GLN A 532 13.64 -1.33 -3.98
C GLN A 532 13.58 -2.68 -3.27
N GLU A 533 12.63 -2.87 -2.35
CA GLU A 533 12.44 -4.13 -1.62
C GLU A 533 11.66 -5.19 -2.42
N LEU A 534 11.01 -4.79 -3.51
CA LEU A 534 10.17 -5.71 -4.27
C LEU A 534 10.97 -6.69 -5.10
N SER A 535 10.60 -7.97 -4.99
CA SER A 535 11.15 -9.04 -5.82
C SER A 535 10.51 -9.06 -7.22
N PRO A 536 11.15 -9.71 -8.22
CA PRO A 536 10.56 -9.94 -9.53
C PRO A 536 9.19 -10.63 -9.50
N MET A 537 8.96 -11.53 -8.54
CA MET A 537 7.65 -12.16 -8.34
C MET A 537 6.61 -11.17 -7.78
N ALA A 538 7.01 -10.26 -6.88
CA ALA A 538 6.14 -9.21 -6.38
C ALA A 538 5.72 -8.24 -7.51
N TRP A 539 6.63 -7.82 -8.35
CA TRP A 539 6.32 -7.03 -9.54
C TRP A 539 5.35 -7.74 -10.48
N ARG A 540 5.52 -9.05 -10.68
CA ARG A 540 4.60 -9.84 -11.49
C ARG A 540 3.17 -9.85 -10.92
N CYS A 541 3.04 -9.91 -9.61
CA CYS A 541 1.77 -9.83 -8.89
C CYS A 541 1.09 -8.46 -9.08
N LEU A 542 1.83 -7.37 -8.92
CA LEU A 542 1.31 -6.00 -9.10
C LEU A 542 0.93 -5.70 -10.55
N LEU A 543 1.71 -6.20 -11.52
CA LEU A 543 1.43 -6.01 -12.94
C LEU A 543 0.09 -6.63 -13.38
N ARG A 544 -0.39 -7.70 -12.72
CA ARG A 544 -1.73 -8.25 -12.98
C ARG A 544 -2.83 -7.33 -12.50
N ARG A 545 -2.61 -6.63 -11.39
CA ARG A 545 -3.58 -5.74 -10.76
C ARG A 545 -3.70 -4.37 -11.41
N CYS A 546 -2.77 -4.03 -12.32
CA CYS A 546 -2.84 -2.79 -13.11
C CYS A 546 -2.55 -3.09 -14.60
N PRO A 547 -3.54 -3.58 -15.36
CA PRO A 547 -3.38 -3.88 -16.79
C PRO A 547 -2.99 -2.65 -17.62
N SER A 548 -3.41 -1.45 -17.20
CA SER A 548 -3.05 -0.16 -17.82
C SER A 548 -1.57 0.20 -17.67
N ARG A 549 -0.82 -0.50 -16.81
CA ARG A 549 0.59 -0.22 -16.48
C ARG A 549 0.84 1.19 -15.92
N SER A 550 -0.16 1.79 -15.32
CA SER A 550 -0.07 3.11 -14.69
C SER A 550 0.48 2.96 -13.26
N PHE A 551 1.77 3.28 -13.07
CA PHE A 551 2.44 3.11 -11.78
C PHE A 551 3.18 4.38 -11.37
N THR A 552 3.18 4.67 -10.08
CA THR A 552 4.14 5.55 -9.42
C THR A 552 4.97 4.73 -8.44
N VAL A 553 6.25 4.68 -8.66
CA VAL A 553 7.19 3.85 -7.91
C VAL A 553 8.15 4.77 -7.18
N VAL A 554 8.12 4.78 -5.87
CA VAL A 554 9.05 5.58 -5.07
C VAL A 554 9.96 4.67 -4.26
N GLY A 555 11.20 5.08 -4.11
CA GLY A 555 12.18 4.30 -3.36
C GLY A 555 13.58 4.86 -3.42
N ASP A 556 14.49 4.11 -2.85
CA ASP A 556 15.91 4.42 -2.82
C ASP A 556 16.74 3.13 -2.97
N LEU A 557 17.43 2.99 -4.07
CA LEU A 557 18.27 1.80 -4.31
C LEU A 557 19.36 1.63 -3.25
N ASP A 558 19.85 2.73 -2.67
CA ASP A 558 20.90 2.73 -1.66
C ASP A 558 20.40 2.25 -0.28
N GLN A 559 19.08 2.29 -0.04
CA GLN A 559 18.40 1.78 1.17
C GLN A 559 17.93 0.32 1.04
N ARG A 560 18.28 -0.38 -0.05
CA ARG A 560 17.86 -1.77 -0.21
C ARG A 560 18.44 -2.65 0.88
N ARG A 561 17.59 -3.52 1.44
CA ARG A 561 17.97 -4.53 2.43
C ARG A 561 18.95 -5.56 1.84
N GLY A 562 19.88 -6.03 2.69
CA GLY A 562 20.80 -7.10 2.36
C GLY A 562 22.06 -6.64 1.61
N HIS A 563 22.78 -7.61 1.04
CA HIS A 563 24.10 -7.37 0.46
C HIS A 563 24.08 -7.10 -1.06
N GLU A 564 22.99 -7.45 -1.75
CA GLU A 564 22.88 -7.30 -3.20
C GLU A 564 22.02 -6.08 -3.57
N ARG A 565 22.66 -4.99 -3.98
CA ARG A 565 22.01 -3.79 -4.48
C ARG A 565 21.91 -3.83 -6.02
N PRO A 566 20.71 -3.63 -6.61
CA PRO A 566 20.60 -3.48 -8.06
C PRO A 566 21.36 -2.24 -8.54
N PRO A 567 22.06 -2.31 -9.68
CA PRO A 567 22.82 -1.18 -10.21
C PRO A 567 21.95 -0.09 -10.84
N SER A 568 20.66 -0.36 -11.07
CA SER A 568 19.72 0.59 -11.65
C SER A 568 18.27 0.18 -11.36
N TRP A 569 17.34 1.13 -11.50
CA TRP A 569 15.92 0.87 -11.41
C TRP A 569 15.43 -0.11 -12.47
N GLU A 570 15.98 -0.09 -13.69
CA GLU A 570 15.62 -1.07 -14.71
C GLU A 570 15.85 -2.52 -14.24
N LYS A 571 16.95 -2.77 -13.52
CA LYS A 571 17.24 -4.08 -12.93
C LYS A 571 16.32 -4.39 -11.72
N ALA A 572 16.06 -3.42 -10.87
CA ALA A 572 15.20 -3.57 -9.70
C ALA A 572 13.74 -3.88 -10.08
N LEU A 573 13.23 -3.24 -11.11
CA LEU A 573 11.86 -3.42 -11.61
C LEU A 573 11.63 -4.79 -12.26
N GLY A 574 12.66 -5.47 -12.72
CA GLY A 574 12.56 -6.79 -13.34
C GLY A 574 11.51 -6.84 -14.45
N PRO A 575 10.40 -7.62 -14.31
CA PRO A 575 9.37 -7.71 -15.35
C PRO A 575 8.60 -6.40 -15.58
N ALA A 576 8.61 -5.46 -14.64
CA ALA A 576 7.93 -4.18 -14.75
C ALA A 576 8.75 -3.14 -15.54
N ALA A 577 10.05 -3.37 -15.76
CA ALA A 577 10.93 -2.44 -16.49
C ALA A 577 10.42 -2.06 -17.89
N ARG A 578 9.69 -2.97 -18.55
CA ARG A 578 9.09 -2.69 -19.87
C ARG A 578 8.03 -1.58 -19.86
N ALA A 579 7.49 -1.25 -18.69
CA ALA A 579 6.53 -0.18 -18.52
C ALA A 579 7.17 1.13 -18.10
N LEU A 580 8.49 1.16 -17.87
CA LEU A 580 9.23 2.35 -17.44
C LEU A 580 9.06 3.47 -18.47
N ALA A 581 8.44 4.57 -18.03
CA ALA A 581 8.17 5.76 -18.85
C ALA A 581 9.05 6.95 -18.46
N GLY A 582 9.52 7.00 -17.22
CA GLY A 582 10.39 8.07 -16.75
C GLY A 582 10.99 7.75 -15.38
N GLU A 583 12.18 8.29 -15.15
CA GLU A 583 12.88 8.26 -13.88
C GLU A 583 13.21 9.68 -13.45
N TYR A 584 12.85 10.02 -12.22
CA TYR A 584 13.10 11.32 -11.61
C TYR A 584 13.88 11.12 -10.33
N ALA A 585 14.88 11.97 -10.09
CA ALA A 585 15.66 11.94 -8.87
C ALA A 585 15.36 13.15 -8.01
N LEU A 586 15.05 12.92 -6.74
CA LEU A 586 15.00 13.95 -5.70
C LEU A 586 16.38 14.03 -5.05
N THR A 587 17.09 15.11 -5.29
CA THR A 587 18.51 15.27 -4.91
C THR A 587 18.72 16.11 -3.66
N VAL A 588 17.66 16.81 -3.19
CA VAL A 588 17.74 17.73 -2.06
C VAL A 588 17.11 17.08 -0.82
N SER A 589 17.90 16.91 0.23
CA SER A 589 17.42 16.48 1.55
C SER A 589 17.14 17.69 2.43
N TYR A 590 15.91 17.84 2.83
CA TYR A 590 15.45 18.97 3.68
C TYR A 590 15.49 18.65 5.16
N ARG A 591 15.67 17.38 5.51
CA ARG A 591 15.41 16.86 6.84
C ARG A 591 16.68 16.39 7.55
N THR A 592 17.44 15.51 6.92
CA THR A 592 18.65 14.94 7.51
C THR A 592 19.77 15.98 7.51
N PRO A 593 20.47 16.21 8.65
CA PRO A 593 21.63 17.09 8.70
C PRO A 593 22.72 16.72 7.70
N ALA A 594 23.43 17.72 7.14
CA ALA A 594 24.47 17.53 6.16
C ALA A 594 25.61 16.63 6.68
N THR A 595 25.97 16.79 7.92
CA THR A 595 26.97 15.95 8.60
C THR A 595 26.55 14.47 8.63
N LEU A 596 25.30 14.16 9.00
CA LEU A 596 24.79 12.78 9.02
C LEU A 596 24.68 12.18 7.61
N THR A 597 24.30 12.99 6.63
CA THR A 597 24.24 12.55 5.23
C THR A 597 25.63 12.16 4.73
N LYS A 598 26.62 13.01 4.92
CA LYS A 598 28.01 12.74 4.52
C LYS A 598 28.62 11.54 5.25
N LEU A 599 28.33 11.40 6.56
CA LEU A 599 28.73 10.23 7.33
C LEU A 599 28.18 8.95 6.73
N ALA A 600 26.88 8.89 6.48
CA ALA A 600 26.20 7.72 5.93
C ALA A 600 26.74 7.36 4.54
N GLU A 601 26.92 8.34 3.65
CA GLU A 601 27.53 8.15 2.32
C GLU A 601 28.98 7.65 2.41
N GLY A 602 29.76 8.21 3.35
CA GLY A 602 31.14 7.82 3.60
C GLY A 602 31.25 6.37 4.09
N VAL A 603 30.36 5.92 4.98
CA VAL A 603 30.30 4.53 5.46
C VAL A 603 29.99 3.57 4.31
N LEU A 604 29.00 3.89 3.46
CA LEU A 604 28.68 3.08 2.28
C LEU A 604 29.87 2.97 1.31
N ALA A 605 30.51 4.10 1.03
CA ALA A 605 31.65 4.13 0.11
C ALA A 605 32.81 3.24 0.62
N ARG A 606 33.12 3.27 1.92
CA ARG A 606 34.15 2.41 2.53
C ARG A 606 33.77 0.93 2.58
N ALA A 607 32.49 0.64 2.64
CA ALA A 607 31.98 -0.73 2.52
C ALA A 607 31.96 -1.25 1.06
N GLY A 608 32.47 -0.47 0.09
CA GLY A 608 32.50 -0.83 -1.33
C GLY A 608 31.15 -0.66 -2.06
N ALA A 609 30.20 0.04 -1.47
CA ALA A 609 28.88 0.28 -2.02
C ALA A 609 28.55 1.79 -2.10
N PRO A 610 29.34 2.61 -2.85
CA PRO A 610 29.12 4.05 -2.91
C PRO A 610 27.69 4.35 -3.38
N VAL A 611 27.10 5.43 -2.86
CA VAL A 611 25.72 5.83 -3.21
C VAL A 611 25.58 6.05 -4.72
N LEU A 612 24.46 5.63 -5.28
CA LEU A 612 24.15 5.80 -6.71
C LEU A 612 23.65 7.21 -7.01
N TYR A 613 22.94 7.83 -6.07
CA TYR A 613 22.31 9.14 -6.21
C TYR A 613 22.70 10.03 -5.04
N PRO A 614 23.84 10.76 -5.13
CA PRO A 614 24.30 11.66 -4.08
C PRO A 614 23.29 12.76 -3.77
N MET A 615 23.20 13.14 -2.50
CA MET A 615 22.24 14.15 -2.03
C MET A 615 22.94 15.40 -1.54
N THR A 616 22.24 16.53 -1.64
CA THR A 616 22.61 17.78 -1.02
C THR A 616 21.65 18.07 0.13
N ALA A 617 22.17 18.13 1.37
CA ALA A 617 21.37 18.51 2.52
C ALA A 617 21.33 20.05 2.66
N VAL A 618 20.12 20.59 2.93
CA VAL A 618 19.91 22.04 3.04
C VAL A 618 20.32 22.57 4.42
N ARG A 619 20.21 21.73 5.46
CA ARG A 619 20.51 22.14 6.84
C ARG A 619 21.63 21.32 7.45
N ASP A 620 22.33 21.91 8.38
CA ASP A 620 23.26 21.21 9.25
C ASP A 620 22.94 21.50 10.72
N VAL A 621 23.33 20.58 11.60
CA VAL A 621 23.13 20.70 13.04
C VAL A 621 24.47 20.41 13.70
N GLU A 622 24.99 21.37 14.44
CA GLU A 622 26.27 21.21 15.14
C GLU A 622 26.14 20.13 16.23
N GLY A 623 27.13 19.24 16.33
CA GLY A 623 27.14 18.15 17.31
C GLY A 623 26.04 17.09 17.10
N CYS A 624 25.51 16.97 15.88
CA CYS A 624 24.45 15.99 15.54
C CYS A 624 24.93 14.53 15.54
N TYR A 625 26.22 14.27 15.66
CA TYR A 625 26.78 12.92 15.73
C TYR A 625 27.64 12.77 16.97
N ARG A 626 27.35 11.74 17.77
CA ARG A 626 28.09 11.44 19.00
C ARG A 626 28.32 9.95 19.14
N VAL A 627 29.45 9.57 19.73
CA VAL A 627 29.84 8.18 19.92
C VAL A 627 30.20 7.94 21.39
N THR A 628 29.62 6.90 21.97
CA THR A 628 29.95 6.43 23.31
C THR A 628 30.42 4.98 23.24
N ARG A 629 31.69 4.77 23.50
CA ARG A 629 32.24 3.41 23.66
C ARG A 629 32.03 2.93 25.10
N VAL A 630 31.31 1.82 25.28
CA VAL A 630 31.17 1.18 26.58
C VAL A 630 32.29 0.14 26.75
N GLY A 631 32.83 0.04 27.96
CA GLY A 631 33.99 -0.82 28.20
C GLY A 631 33.68 -2.29 27.98
N THR A 632 34.47 -2.94 27.11
CA THR A 632 34.58 -4.40 27.09
C THR A 632 35.45 -4.80 28.28
N ALA A 633 34.91 -5.45 29.28
CA ALA A 633 35.72 -6.06 30.32
C ALA A 633 36.49 -7.23 29.69
N THR A 634 37.81 -7.09 29.51
CA THR A 634 38.71 -8.17 29.06
C THR A 634 38.51 -9.39 29.95
N GLY A 635 38.01 -10.49 29.35
CA GLY A 635 37.75 -11.75 30.05
C GLY A 635 36.40 -11.84 30.80
N ALA A 636 35.51 -10.87 30.62
CA ALA A 636 34.17 -10.93 31.22
C ALA A 636 33.17 -11.65 30.31
N ALA A 637 32.29 -12.39 30.93
CA ALA A 637 31.18 -13.06 30.24
C ALA A 637 30.35 -12.06 29.41
N ALA A 638 29.83 -12.47 28.27
CA ALA A 638 29.00 -11.67 27.34
C ALA A 638 27.89 -10.86 28.07
N SER A 639 27.37 -11.36 29.20
CA SER A 639 26.39 -10.69 30.04
C SER A 639 26.84 -9.32 30.58
N ARG A 640 28.13 -9.13 30.88
CA ARG A 640 28.63 -7.84 31.39
C ARG A 640 28.73 -6.78 30.31
N THR A 641 29.04 -7.16 29.09
CA THR A 641 29.03 -6.26 27.93
C THR A 641 27.59 -5.83 27.62
N GLU A 642 26.66 -6.77 27.68
CA GLU A 642 25.24 -6.49 27.48
C GLU A 642 24.69 -5.52 28.52
N ASP A 643 25.04 -5.70 29.82
CA ASP A 643 24.64 -4.78 30.89
C ASP A 643 25.26 -3.39 30.70
N ALA A 644 26.51 -3.30 30.20
CA ALA A 644 27.18 -2.06 29.91
C ALA A 644 26.49 -1.33 28.73
N LEU A 645 26.11 -2.03 27.67
CA LEU A 645 25.35 -1.49 26.55
C LEU A 645 24.00 -0.94 27.01
N ARG A 646 23.23 -1.71 27.78
CA ARG A 646 21.94 -1.27 28.33
C ARG A 646 22.09 -0.02 29.22
N LYS A 647 23.18 0.08 29.97
CA LYS A 647 23.51 1.27 30.79
C LYS A 647 23.83 2.48 29.92
N GLY A 648 24.64 2.28 28.86
CA GLY A 648 24.98 3.33 27.89
C GLY A 648 23.74 3.84 27.15
N VAL A 649 22.88 2.95 26.70
CA VAL A 649 21.61 3.30 26.04
C VAL A 649 20.69 4.09 26.99
N LYS A 650 20.58 3.70 28.26
CA LYS A 650 19.78 4.46 29.25
C LYS A 650 20.33 5.87 29.48
N ALA A 651 21.66 6.03 29.49
CA ALA A 651 22.29 7.36 29.64
C ALA A 651 22.03 8.21 28.37
N ALA A 652 22.27 7.67 27.18
CA ALA A 652 22.01 8.35 25.91
C ALA A 652 20.53 8.74 25.75
N ARG A 653 19.61 7.87 26.16
CA ARG A 653 18.18 8.15 26.18
C ARG A 653 17.86 9.37 27.08
N ARG A 654 18.32 9.37 28.33
CA ARG A 654 18.08 10.49 29.26
C ARG A 654 18.60 11.81 28.70
N GLU A 655 19.80 11.79 28.11
CA GLU A 655 20.39 12.97 27.50
C GLU A 655 19.55 13.49 26.31
N ALA A 656 19.05 12.59 25.46
CA ALA A 656 18.16 12.94 24.35
C ALA A 656 16.82 13.51 24.86
N GLU A 657 16.21 12.89 25.89
CA GLU A 657 14.98 13.37 26.50
C GLU A 657 15.16 14.78 27.10
N GLU A 658 16.23 15.00 27.88
CA GLU A 658 16.54 16.30 28.52
C GLU A 658 16.81 17.39 27.46
N ARG A 659 17.43 17.06 26.35
CA ARG A 659 17.67 18.00 25.27
C ARG A 659 16.37 18.37 24.56
N LEU A 660 15.59 17.39 24.12
CA LEU A 660 14.31 17.62 23.44
C LEU A 660 13.33 18.38 24.32
N ASP A 661 13.30 18.12 25.63
CA ASP A 661 12.49 18.89 26.59
C ASP A 661 12.88 20.36 26.66
N ARG A 662 14.16 20.67 26.51
CA ARG A 662 14.65 22.05 26.49
C ARG A 662 14.37 22.78 25.18
N GLU A 663 14.48 22.08 24.06
CA GLU A 663 14.36 22.66 22.72
C GLU A 663 12.91 22.77 22.24
N ALA A 664 12.08 21.77 22.54
CA ALA A 664 10.73 21.63 21.97
C ALA A 664 9.60 21.60 23.01
N GLY A 665 9.96 21.70 24.31
CA GLY A 665 9.00 21.63 25.42
C GLY A 665 8.86 20.23 26.02
N ALA A 666 8.33 20.18 27.24
CA ALA A 666 8.24 18.93 28.01
C ALA A 666 7.47 17.83 27.27
N SER A 667 8.07 16.65 27.21
CA SER A 667 7.55 15.46 26.53
C SER A 667 7.41 15.58 25.01
N SER A 668 7.96 16.60 24.39
CA SER A 668 8.01 16.76 22.92
C SER A 668 9.15 15.99 22.30
N GLY A 669 9.02 15.71 20.99
CA GLY A 669 10.03 15.01 20.20
C GLY A 669 10.02 13.49 20.38
N ARG A 670 10.54 12.77 19.37
CA ARG A 670 10.53 11.31 19.31
C ARG A 670 11.96 10.76 19.28
N ILE A 671 12.17 9.67 19.99
CA ILE A 671 13.47 9.01 20.11
C ILE A 671 13.35 7.57 19.63
N ALA A 672 14.23 7.13 18.73
CA ALA A 672 14.38 5.73 18.37
C ALA A 672 15.66 5.14 18.94
N ILE A 673 15.55 3.95 19.51
CA ILE A 673 16.68 3.08 19.82
C ILE A 673 16.73 2.04 18.71
N ILE A 674 17.73 2.12 17.81
CA ILE A 674 17.84 1.23 16.65
C ILE A 674 18.96 0.21 16.90
N VAL A 675 18.64 -1.06 16.70
CA VAL A 675 19.50 -2.22 16.98
C VAL A 675 19.47 -3.21 15.81
N GLY A 676 20.41 -4.17 15.77
CA GLY A 676 20.36 -5.30 14.84
C GLY A 676 19.16 -6.23 15.11
N GLU A 677 18.78 -7.02 14.12
CA GLU A 677 17.58 -7.89 14.15
C GLU A 677 17.57 -8.89 15.32
N GLU A 678 18.72 -9.53 15.61
CA GLU A 678 18.82 -10.48 16.74
C GLU A 678 18.68 -9.78 18.08
N ARG A 679 19.34 -8.64 18.24
CA ARG A 679 19.28 -7.83 19.46
C ARG A 679 17.87 -7.26 19.66
N ALA A 680 17.20 -6.86 18.60
CA ALA A 680 15.81 -6.41 18.66
C ALA A 680 14.90 -7.48 19.28
N ARG A 681 15.02 -8.73 18.82
CA ARG A 681 14.27 -9.87 19.41
C ARG A 681 14.65 -10.13 20.87
N ALA A 682 15.95 -10.09 21.20
CA ALA A 682 16.45 -10.33 22.56
C ALA A 682 16.05 -9.24 23.57
N TRP A 683 15.93 -8.00 23.09
CA TRP A 683 15.53 -6.88 23.93
C TRP A 683 14.01 -6.68 24.03
N GLY A 684 13.23 -7.52 23.35
CA GLY A 684 11.77 -7.47 23.36
C GLY A 684 11.25 -6.25 22.58
N ALA A 685 11.94 -5.90 21.49
CA ALA A 685 11.43 -4.89 20.57
C ALA A 685 10.05 -5.30 20.06
N ASP A 686 9.12 -4.38 20.10
CA ASP A 686 7.85 -4.55 19.44
C ASP A 686 8.06 -4.49 17.92
N LEU A 687 8.37 -5.64 17.34
CA LEU A 687 8.58 -5.80 15.90
C LEU A 687 7.28 -5.62 15.10
N GLY A 688 6.13 -5.60 15.79
CA GLY A 688 4.81 -5.37 15.21
C GLY A 688 4.35 -3.91 15.21
N GLY A 689 4.99 -3.06 15.99
CA GLY A 689 4.90 -1.60 15.89
C GLY A 689 3.57 -0.95 16.25
N GLU A 690 2.66 -1.59 16.98
CA GLU A 690 1.41 -0.91 17.38
C GLU A 690 1.64 0.21 18.40
N THR A 691 2.64 0.07 19.27
CA THR A 691 3.02 1.04 20.30
C THR A 691 4.04 2.06 19.82
N ALA A 692 4.81 1.77 18.78
CA ALA A 692 5.93 2.61 18.32
C ALA A 692 5.52 4.03 17.84
N LEU A 693 4.28 4.24 17.42
CA LEU A 693 3.80 5.58 17.03
C LEU A 693 3.20 6.38 18.20
N SER A 694 2.77 5.72 19.26
CA SER A 694 2.14 6.35 20.42
C SER A 694 3.13 6.68 21.54
N GLU A 695 4.28 6.01 21.57
CA GLU A 695 5.30 6.22 22.60
C GLU A 695 6.38 7.20 22.14
N ARG A 696 6.86 8.03 23.06
CA ARG A 696 7.96 8.97 22.84
C ARG A 696 9.27 8.26 22.47
N VAL A 697 9.51 7.10 23.06
CA VAL A 697 10.74 6.31 22.87
C VAL A 697 10.38 4.95 22.33
N SER A 698 10.92 4.59 21.16
CA SER A 698 10.66 3.32 20.49
C SER A 698 11.95 2.50 20.34
N LEU A 699 11.89 1.20 20.65
CA LEU A 699 12.96 0.25 20.37
C LEU A 699 12.62 -0.50 19.06
N LEU A 700 13.48 -0.38 18.06
CA LEU A 700 13.21 -0.86 16.70
C LEU A 700 14.45 -1.55 16.13
N SER A 701 14.23 -2.48 15.17
CA SER A 701 15.28 -2.86 14.24
C SER A 701 15.43 -1.83 13.13
N ALA A 702 16.56 -1.83 12.42
CA ALA A 702 16.77 -0.97 11.27
C ALA A 702 15.67 -1.14 10.21
N VAL A 703 15.23 -2.38 9.98
CA VAL A 703 14.14 -2.69 9.04
C VAL A 703 12.79 -2.11 9.50
N ALA A 704 12.48 -2.23 10.80
CA ALA A 704 11.24 -1.69 11.36
C ALA A 704 11.21 -0.15 11.37
N SER A 705 12.36 0.51 11.33
CA SER A 705 12.47 1.97 11.28
C SER A 705 12.30 2.56 9.87
N LYS A 706 12.23 1.73 8.81
CA LYS A 706 12.04 2.21 7.41
C LYS A 706 10.74 2.99 7.26
N GLY A 707 10.84 4.14 6.61
CA GLY A 707 9.69 5.04 6.40
C GLY A 707 9.32 5.89 7.62
N LEU A 708 9.89 5.62 8.80
CA LEU A 708 9.68 6.40 10.01
C LEU A 708 10.81 7.42 10.22
N GLU A 709 10.55 8.40 11.10
CA GLU A 709 11.44 9.49 11.40
C GLU A 709 11.41 9.84 12.89
N PHE A 710 12.56 10.22 13.39
CA PHE A 710 12.76 10.51 14.80
C PHE A 710 13.63 11.75 14.98
N ASP A 711 13.37 12.52 16.01
CA ASP A 711 14.20 13.69 16.30
C ASP A 711 15.59 13.25 16.74
N SER A 712 15.69 12.21 17.56
CA SER A 712 16.95 11.64 18.02
C SER A 712 16.99 10.13 17.79
N VAL A 713 18.13 9.62 17.33
CA VAL A 713 18.36 8.17 17.15
C VAL A 713 19.51 7.72 18.04
N ILE A 714 19.28 6.70 18.84
CA ILE A 714 20.30 5.99 19.59
C ILE A 714 20.62 4.70 18.84
N LEU A 715 21.79 4.66 18.23
CA LEU A 715 22.25 3.54 17.41
C LEU A 715 23.13 2.61 18.23
N VAL A 716 22.72 1.36 18.39
CA VAL A 716 23.41 0.39 19.25
C VAL A 716 24.09 -0.66 18.40
N GLU A 717 25.39 -0.87 18.62
CA GLU A 717 26.22 -1.85 17.90
C GLU A 717 26.02 -1.78 16.36
N PRO A 718 26.41 -0.68 15.72
CA PRO A 718 26.20 -0.52 14.27
C PRO A 718 26.88 -1.60 13.44
N GLY A 719 27.89 -2.31 13.97
CA GLY A 719 28.51 -3.46 13.33
C GLY A 719 27.53 -4.63 13.13
N GLU A 720 26.62 -4.87 14.06
CA GLU A 720 25.57 -5.89 13.94
C GLU A 720 24.58 -5.53 12.82
N ILE A 721 24.20 -4.26 12.75
CA ILE A 721 23.30 -3.78 11.69
C ILE A 721 23.97 -3.86 10.30
N ALA A 722 25.26 -3.53 10.22
CA ALA A 722 26.05 -3.67 8.98
C ALA A 722 26.17 -5.14 8.54
N ALA A 723 26.22 -6.08 9.49
CA ALA A 723 26.24 -7.51 9.21
C ALA A 723 24.87 -8.02 8.69
N ASP A 724 23.75 -7.43 9.11
CA ASP A 724 22.42 -7.67 8.53
C ASP A 724 22.33 -7.12 7.09
N GLY A 725 22.98 -5.98 6.81
CA GLY A 725 23.07 -5.35 5.50
C GLY A 725 23.57 -3.92 5.57
N ILE A 726 24.46 -3.53 4.64
CA ILE A 726 24.97 -2.16 4.63
C ILE A 726 23.89 -1.11 4.35
N GLY A 727 22.88 -1.45 3.56
CA GLY A 727 21.71 -0.61 3.33
C GLY A 727 20.86 -0.39 4.58
N ASP A 728 20.81 -1.38 5.48
CA ASP A 728 20.08 -1.25 6.76
C ASP A 728 20.83 -0.31 7.72
N LEU A 729 22.18 -0.32 7.71
CA LEU A 729 22.98 0.67 8.44
C LEU A 729 22.78 2.09 7.87
N PHE A 730 22.74 2.23 6.54
CA PHE A 730 22.44 3.51 5.90
C PHE A 730 21.07 4.05 6.32
N VAL A 731 20.06 3.19 6.33
CA VAL A 731 18.72 3.54 6.85
C VAL A 731 18.82 4.02 8.29
N ALA A 732 19.48 3.28 9.19
CA ALA A 732 19.55 3.61 10.60
C ALA A 732 20.23 4.97 10.86
N LEU A 733 21.33 5.27 10.16
CA LEU A 733 22.06 6.54 10.25
C LEU A 733 21.24 7.75 9.76
N THR A 734 20.30 7.52 8.86
CA THR A 734 19.52 8.59 8.19
C THR A 734 18.09 8.73 8.70
N ARG A 735 17.74 8.08 9.84
CA ARG A 735 16.41 8.22 10.46
C ARG A 735 16.28 9.45 11.35
N ALA A 736 17.41 10.00 11.77
CA ALA A 736 17.43 11.15 12.65
C ALA A 736 17.19 12.46 11.87
N THR A 737 16.38 13.34 12.48
CA THR A 737 16.21 14.71 11.97
C THR A 737 17.10 15.70 12.73
N HIS A 738 17.53 15.39 13.95
CA HIS A 738 18.42 16.23 14.74
C HIS A 738 19.76 15.56 15.01
N ASP A 739 19.80 14.41 15.68
CA ASP A 739 21.07 13.78 16.03
C ASP A 739 21.04 12.26 16.10
N VAL A 740 22.23 11.69 15.95
CA VAL A 740 22.53 10.28 16.16
C VAL A 740 23.55 10.12 17.28
N HIS A 741 23.20 9.31 18.30
CA HIS A 741 24.09 8.92 19.37
C HIS A 741 24.41 7.42 19.26
N VAL A 742 25.66 7.09 18.89
CA VAL A 742 26.12 5.72 18.77
C VAL A 742 26.58 5.19 20.12
N VAL A 743 26.08 4.03 20.53
CA VAL A 743 26.51 3.30 21.74
C VAL A 743 27.04 1.93 21.31
N HIS A 744 28.34 1.71 21.53
CA HIS A 744 28.99 0.48 21.07
C HIS A 744 30.02 -0.07 22.05
N ALA A 745 30.23 -1.37 22.04
CA ALA A 745 31.31 -2.08 22.72
C ALA A 745 32.33 -2.61 21.71
N GLU A 746 31.86 -3.11 20.56
CA GLU A 746 32.66 -3.70 19.49
C GLU A 746 33.24 -2.64 18.55
N VAL A 747 34.01 -3.08 17.54
CA VAL A 747 34.64 -2.17 16.58
C VAL A 747 33.58 -1.54 15.67
N LEU A 748 33.66 -0.24 15.49
CA LEU A 748 32.77 0.48 14.59
C LEU A 748 33.02 0.11 13.10
N PRO A 749 31.98 0.12 12.28
CA PRO A 749 32.13 0.10 10.84
C PRO A 749 33.06 1.22 10.33
N ALA A 750 33.85 0.92 9.30
CA ALA A 750 34.83 1.86 8.75
C ALA A 750 34.16 3.19 8.34
N GLY A 751 34.71 4.29 8.83
CA GLY A 751 34.23 5.65 8.55
C GLY A 751 33.31 6.25 9.62
N MET A 752 32.89 5.47 10.61
CA MET A 752 32.09 6.00 11.72
C MET A 752 32.94 6.64 12.83
N ASP A 753 34.19 6.26 12.96
CA ASP A 753 35.16 6.76 13.94
C ASP A 753 35.77 8.13 13.59
N GLU A 754 35.81 8.49 12.31
CA GLU A 754 36.42 9.75 11.82
C GLU A 754 35.60 11.00 12.17
N TRP A 755 34.35 10.85 12.57
CA TRP A 755 33.42 11.94 12.88
C TRP A 755 33.15 12.09 14.38
N SER A 756 33.81 11.28 15.22
CA SER A 756 33.74 11.42 16.67
C SER A 756 34.59 12.60 17.11
N SER A 757 33.98 13.74 17.32
CA SER A 757 34.58 14.94 17.92
C SER A 757 34.55 14.88 19.44
#